data_7fc06121b883351457ad821ff4782ad5
#
_entry.id   7fc06121b883351457ad821ff4782ad5
#
_cell.length_a   1.000
_cell.length_b   1.000
_cell.length_c   1.000
_cell.angle_alpha   90.00
_cell.angle_beta   90.00
_cell.angle_gamma   90.00
#
_symmetry.space_group_name_H-M   'P 1'
#
loop_
_entity.id
_entity.type
_entity.pdbx_description
1 polymer ?
#
loop_
_entity_poly.entity_id
_entity_poly.type
_entity_poly.pdbx_seq_one_letter_code
_entity_poly.pdbx_strand_id
1 'polypeptide(L)'
;MNAKGPVFKYGDNIDTDVIIPARYLNTQSPAELAAQLKEKLSRLSPKQKALCEETLRQDMELLEGGVALPAADRYAGLLCPAGSNLLSYRGERLLLLSEGVNLKESLNHTCWQQKQDVTALLEEGTLAPGCAFLFPEAGVLAEELPVLPTVILDSFPRSYPGLPLAGLYHVAANALSVWGGALDPLCEDLESYRQRDWTIWLLAGTERGALALTEDLTRRGFAARFVKSPENITTGKIFVLPGGLSSGFEYPELRWAVITTAKGGSTTAAKSRRKARRQQGEVLRELTDLTPGMAVVHVAHGIGIFEGIVKQEIGGVTKDYIKIRYAGTDMLYVPVTQLDLVTKYVGGKDEQTVKLNRLGGNEWNRTRQRVKKSVEDMAAELIQLYAKRSTVKGFAFSPDSDWQTEFEQRFEYEETDDQLRCIEEIKHDMEQPAPMDRLLCGDVGFGKTEVALRAVFKCVLDGKQCAVLVPTTILAWQHYQTFLRRLEGYPITVELLSRFRTPKQQKEILQRLADGKIDVVVGTHRLVQEDVRFRDLGLCVIDEEQRFGVKQKEKFKQLKGSVDILTLSATPIPRTLNMAMSGIRDMSVINEAPQDRHPVQTYVLEYDDHIITEAIRKELRRGGQVFYLHNRIDNIELTAAHLREELPEARIVTAHGKMSEEELSEIWQRLLEREIDILVCTTIIEAGVDVPNCNTLIIEDADRMGLSQLYQLRGRVGRSGRRAYAYFTFRRGKALSEISEKRLEAIREFTSFGSGFRIAMRDLEIRGAGNILGSAQHGQMEAVGYDLYLRLLGDAIREQKGEKPVENLECLVDIQIEAHIPEKYIPSLAQRIDIYKKIAAIRSEEDWSDTMDELCDRFGEPPRSVAGLLDVALIRSRAAALGIREIDQRVGSLLFYSDRIDRGDLLALTKALPGRVL
;
A
#
# COMPACT_ATOMS: atom_id res chain seq x y z
N MET A 1 3.77 -34.99 23.05
CA MET A 1 4.07 -34.44 24.40
C MET A 1 2.88 -33.59 24.84
N ASN A 2 2.25 -33.94 25.94
CA ASN A 2 1.18 -33.12 26.51
C ASN A 2 1.82 -32.14 27.49
N ALA A 3 1.96 -30.85 27.10
CA ALA A 3 2.34 -29.82 28.03
C ALA A 3 1.12 -29.40 28.85
N LYS A 4 1.12 -29.64 30.17
CA LYS A 4 0.15 -29.13 31.13
C LYS A 4 0.86 -28.11 32.02
N GLY A 5 0.49 -26.87 31.92
CA GLY A 5 0.96 -25.80 32.80
C GLY A 5 -0.12 -24.74 32.99
N PRO A 6 -0.10 -23.96 34.07
CA PRO A 6 -1.04 -22.86 34.26
C PRO A 6 -0.78 -21.78 33.20
N VAL A 7 -1.81 -21.41 32.45
CA VAL A 7 -1.80 -20.27 31.56
C VAL A 7 -2.33 -19.06 32.34
N PHE A 8 -1.48 -18.07 32.55
CA PHE A 8 -1.93 -16.79 33.14
C PHE A 8 -2.44 -15.91 32.00
N LYS A 9 -3.75 -15.72 31.94
CA LYS A 9 -4.39 -14.80 31.01
C LYS A 9 -4.60 -13.47 31.76
N TYR A 10 -3.88 -12.47 31.33
CA TYR A 10 -4.11 -11.09 31.78
C TYR A 10 -5.19 -10.46 30.90
N GLY A 11 -6.01 -9.56 31.45
CA GLY A 11 -7.03 -8.83 30.70
C GLY A 11 -6.44 -7.81 29.71
N ASP A 12 -7.27 -7.25 28.84
CA ASP A 12 -6.89 -6.41 27.71
C ASP A 12 -6.27 -5.04 28.06
N ASN A 13 -6.20 -4.68 29.34
CA ASN A 13 -5.57 -3.44 29.84
C ASN A 13 -4.61 -3.81 30.97
N ILE A 14 -3.41 -4.22 30.61
CA ILE A 14 -2.34 -4.41 31.61
C ILE A 14 -1.64 -3.09 31.79
N ASP A 15 -1.96 -2.39 32.86
CA ASP A 15 -1.19 -1.24 33.32
C ASP A 15 0.18 -1.74 33.81
N THR A 16 1.22 -0.92 33.65
CA THR A 16 2.58 -1.19 34.13
C THR A 16 2.61 -1.54 35.62
N ASP A 17 1.66 -1.05 36.38
CA ASP A 17 1.47 -1.34 37.81
C ASP A 17 1.09 -2.81 38.09
N VAL A 18 0.60 -3.56 37.08
CA VAL A 18 0.29 -4.98 37.20
C VAL A 18 1.51 -5.85 36.88
N ILE A 19 2.44 -5.35 36.06
CA ILE A 19 3.69 -6.07 35.67
C ILE A 19 4.75 -5.96 36.79
N ILE A 20 4.78 -4.81 37.50
CA ILE A 20 5.56 -4.64 38.70
C ILE A 20 4.57 -4.55 39.87
N PRO A 21 4.31 -5.65 40.56
CA PRO A 21 3.36 -5.61 41.67
C PRO A 21 3.84 -4.57 42.70
N ALA A 22 2.95 -3.70 43.12
CA ALA A 22 3.19 -2.65 44.12
C ALA A 22 3.85 -3.18 45.44
N ARG A 23 3.72 -4.48 45.71
CA ARG A 23 4.41 -5.15 46.81
C ARG A 23 5.95 -5.15 46.69
N TYR A 24 6.53 -5.01 45.50
CA TYR A 24 7.99 -4.87 45.34
C TYR A 24 8.46 -3.43 45.49
N LEU A 25 7.59 -2.46 45.27
CA LEU A 25 7.79 -1.04 45.64
C LEU A 25 7.66 -0.84 47.17
N ASN A 26 6.95 -1.74 47.87
CA ASN A 26 6.73 -1.64 49.32
C ASN A 26 7.80 -2.34 50.15
N THR A 27 8.85 -2.92 49.60
CA THR A 27 9.90 -3.63 50.37
C THR A 27 11.02 -2.70 50.87
N GLN A 28 11.14 -1.51 50.32
CA GLN A 28 12.02 -0.48 50.84
C GLN A 28 11.18 0.59 51.57
N SER A 29 11.52 0.89 52.80
CA SER A 29 10.82 1.96 53.51
C SER A 29 11.13 3.30 52.80
N PRO A 30 10.20 4.27 52.79
CA PRO A 30 10.46 5.60 52.22
C PRO A 30 11.74 6.23 52.76
N ALA A 31 12.09 5.96 54.03
CA ALA A 31 13.31 6.43 54.68
C ALA A 31 14.58 5.82 54.09
N GLU A 32 14.56 4.53 53.68
CA GLU A 32 15.69 3.88 53.02
C GLU A 32 15.91 4.41 51.61
N LEU A 33 14.83 4.65 50.87
CA LEU A 33 14.89 5.25 49.53
C LEU A 33 15.42 6.69 49.62
N ALA A 34 14.94 7.49 50.59
CA ALA A 34 15.44 8.85 50.84
C ALA A 34 16.94 8.86 51.21
N ALA A 35 17.41 7.87 51.99
CA ALA A 35 18.81 7.76 52.35
C ALA A 35 19.69 7.42 51.13
N GLN A 36 19.23 6.49 50.24
CA GLN A 36 19.92 6.15 49.00
C GLN A 36 19.95 7.31 48.00
N LEU A 37 18.88 8.09 47.92
CA LEU A 37 18.82 9.29 47.11
C LEU A 37 19.82 10.36 47.61
N LYS A 38 19.92 10.59 48.96
CA LYS A 38 20.91 11.49 49.56
C LYS A 38 22.34 11.02 49.25
N GLU A 39 22.63 9.73 49.34
CA GLU A 39 23.93 9.18 48.98
C GLU A 39 24.27 9.39 47.51
N LYS A 40 23.30 9.16 46.61
CA LYS A 40 23.49 9.39 45.16
C LYS A 40 23.71 10.88 44.87
N LEU A 41 22.93 11.77 45.46
CA LEU A 41 23.13 13.22 45.37
C LEU A 41 24.56 13.66 45.78
N SER A 42 25.12 13.06 46.82
CA SER A 42 26.48 13.37 47.26
C SER A 42 27.57 13.00 46.27
N ARG A 43 27.32 12.00 45.39
CA ARG A 43 28.25 11.48 44.39
C ARG A 43 28.17 12.22 43.03
N LEU A 44 27.16 13.05 42.81
CA LEU A 44 27.00 13.80 41.57
C LEU A 44 28.01 14.94 41.45
N SER A 45 28.45 15.22 40.21
CA SER A 45 29.26 16.38 39.92
C SER A 45 28.49 17.69 40.21
N PRO A 46 29.15 18.81 40.48
CA PRO A 46 28.48 20.09 40.82
C PRO A 46 27.48 20.53 39.72
N LYS A 47 27.78 20.25 38.45
CA LYS A 47 26.91 20.57 37.30
C LYS A 47 25.67 19.69 37.25
N GLN A 48 25.82 18.40 37.46
CA GLN A 48 24.73 17.45 37.52
C GLN A 48 23.83 17.67 38.76
N LYS A 49 24.45 18.00 39.88
CA LYS A 49 23.75 18.31 41.12
C LYS A 49 22.84 19.55 40.97
N ALA A 50 23.35 20.61 40.33
CA ALA A 50 22.57 21.80 40.09
C ALA A 50 21.35 21.57 39.17
N LEU A 51 21.46 20.63 38.17
CA LEU A 51 20.36 20.27 37.28
C LEU A 51 19.26 19.43 37.96
N CYS A 52 19.64 18.49 38.84
CA CYS A 52 18.69 17.55 39.43
C CYS A 52 18.24 17.94 40.84
N GLU A 53 18.81 19.00 41.45
CA GLU A 53 18.64 19.32 42.85
C GLU A 53 17.18 19.64 43.19
N GLU A 54 16.48 20.38 42.35
CA GLU A 54 15.10 20.78 42.58
C GLU A 54 14.14 19.58 42.56
N THR A 55 14.23 18.76 41.54
CA THR A 55 13.38 17.55 41.38
C THR A 55 13.62 16.54 42.50
N LEU A 56 14.88 16.28 42.84
CA LEU A 56 15.22 15.36 43.91
C LEU A 56 14.84 15.87 45.27
N ARG A 57 14.92 17.20 45.52
CA ARG A 57 14.51 17.83 46.77
C ARG A 57 12.98 17.68 46.97
N GLN A 58 12.18 17.97 45.95
CA GLN A 58 10.73 17.84 45.99
C GLN A 58 10.31 16.38 46.27
N ASP A 59 10.91 15.41 45.56
CA ASP A 59 10.61 14.01 45.77
C ASP A 59 11.05 13.49 47.12
N MET A 60 12.16 14.00 47.67
CA MET A 60 12.61 13.70 49.04
C MET A 60 11.67 14.29 50.12
N GLU A 61 11.19 15.50 49.94
CA GLU A 61 10.22 16.13 50.86
C GLU A 61 8.90 15.32 50.90
N LEU A 62 8.42 14.81 49.74
CA LEU A 62 7.26 13.95 49.69
C LEU A 62 7.49 12.62 50.44
N LEU A 63 8.65 11.99 50.21
CA LEU A 63 9.01 10.72 50.89
C LEU A 63 9.16 10.90 52.41
N GLU A 64 9.80 12.00 52.89
CA GLU A 64 9.94 12.31 54.32
C GLU A 64 8.58 12.61 54.94
N GLY A 65 7.65 13.20 54.17
CA GLY A 65 6.26 13.39 54.56
C GLY A 65 5.38 12.15 54.51
N GLY A 66 5.90 10.98 54.09
CA GLY A 66 5.15 9.73 53.96
C GLY A 66 4.17 9.68 52.76
N VAL A 67 4.31 10.57 51.81
CA VAL A 67 3.49 10.68 50.62
C VAL A 67 4.09 9.82 49.50
N ALA A 68 3.24 9.11 48.75
CA ALA A 68 3.67 8.32 47.60
C ALA A 68 4.22 9.22 46.48
N LEU A 69 5.31 8.81 45.85
CA LEU A 69 5.91 9.56 44.74
C LEU A 69 5.02 9.49 43.49
N PRO A 70 4.71 10.60 42.84
CA PRO A 70 3.94 10.62 41.59
C PRO A 70 4.63 9.89 40.42
N ALA A 71 5.97 9.84 40.44
CA ALA A 71 6.80 9.22 39.40
C ALA A 71 7.88 8.32 40.05
N ALA A 72 7.45 7.26 40.75
CA ALA A 72 8.35 6.32 41.42
C ALA A 72 9.25 5.54 40.46
N ASP A 73 8.84 5.40 39.21
CA ASP A 73 9.58 4.81 38.09
C ASP A 73 10.91 5.52 37.77
N ARG A 74 11.07 6.81 38.09
CA ARG A 74 12.35 7.53 38.02
C ARG A 74 13.46 6.82 38.79
N TYR A 75 13.11 6.09 39.82
CA TYR A 75 14.03 5.44 40.74
C TYR A 75 14.12 3.94 40.51
N ALA A 76 13.59 3.43 39.38
CA ALA A 76 13.57 2.00 39.05
C ALA A 76 14.96 1.39 39.07
N GLY A 77 15.99 2.08 38.61
CA GLY A 77 17.38 1.61 38.66
C GLY A 77 17.95 1.46 40.07
N LEU A 78 17.40 2.16 41.06
CA LEU A 78 17.77 2.02 42.49
C LEU A 78 16.96 0.91 43.14
N LEU A 79 15.66 0.87 42.86
CA LEU A 79 14.73 -0.10 43.45
C LEU A 79 14.91 -1.51 42.93
N CYS A 80 15.31 -1.63 41.65
CA CYS A 80 15.47 -2.91 40.97
C CYS A 80 16.87 -2.99 40.28
N PRO A 81 17.97 -2.95 41.04
CA PRO A 81 19.33 -2.92 40.45
C PRO A 81 19.68 -4.17 39.62
N ALA A 82 19.05 -5.31 39.93
CA ALA A 82 19.11 -6.52 39.14
C ALA A 82 17.77 -6.73 38.44
N GLY A 83 17.58 -6.12 37.28
CA GLY A 83 16.33 -6.24 36.54
C GLY A 83 16.02 -7.72 36.24
N SER A 84 14.80 -8.14 36.53
CA SER A 84 14.27 -9.44 36.10
C SER A 84 13.49 -9.25 34.81
N ASN A 85 13.76 -10.08 33.82
CA ASN A 85 12.98 -10.12 32.58
C ASN A 85 12.08 -11.37 32.55
N LEU A 86 11.23 -11.48 31.54
CA LEU A 86 10.38 -12.67 31.35
C LEU A 86 11.19 -13.97 31.25
N LEU A 87 12.43 -13.90 30.81
CA LEU A 87 13.35 -15.04 30.71
C LEU A 87 13.92 -15.44 32.06
N SER A 88 13.83 -14.59 33.10
CA SER A 88 14.30 -14.89 34.45
C SER A 88 13.30 -15.71 35.29
N TYR A 89 12.08 -15.90 34.81
CA TYR A 89 11.08 -16.73 35.52
C TYR A 89 11.58 -18.17 35.67
N ARG A 90 11.55 -18.73 36.88
CA ARG A 90 11.95 -20.11 37.15
C ARG A 90 10.80 -21.09 36.91
N GLY A 91 11.05 -22.29 36.36
CA GLY A 91 10.08 -23.33 36.06
C GLY A 91 10.28 -23.96 34.69
N GLU A 92 9.54 -25.04 34.39
CA GLU A 92 9.49 -25.61 33.05
C GLU A 92 8.78 -24.64 32.12
N ARG A 93 9.44 -24.22 31.06
CA ARG A 93 8.93 -23.20 30.11
C ARG A 93 9.33 -23.54 28.70
N LEU A 94 8.48 -23.15 27.79
CA LEU A 94 8.73 -23.14 26.36
C LEU A 94 8.65 -21.70 25.90
N LEU A 95 9.69 -21.20 25.29
CA LEU A 95 9.71 -19.88 24.67
C LEU A 95 9.25 -19.99 23.23
N LEU A 96 8.24 -19.21 22.85
CA LEU A 96 7.76 -19.10 21.48
C LEU A 96 8.14 -17.71 20.96
N LEU A 97 9.00 -17.67 19.94
CA LEU A 97 9.42 -16.43 19.26
C LEU A 97 8.76 -16.38 17.90
N SER A 98 8.03 -15.32 17.62
CA SER A 98 7.43 -15.08 16.30
C SER A 98 8.31 -14.11 15.52
N GLU A 99 8.67 -14.49 14.28
CA GLU A 99 9.48 -13.66 13.38
C GLU A 99 10.77 -13.15 14.06
N GLY A 100 11.66 -14.08 14.39
CA GLY A 100 12.82 -13.83 15.27
C GLY A 100 13.74 -12.71 14.79
N VAL A 101 13.88 -12.46 13.49
CA VAL A 101 14.68 -11.35 12.95
C VAL A 101 13.98 -10.01 13.24
N ASN A 102 12.69 -9.92 12.98
CA ASN A 102 11.89 -8.71 13.25
C ASN A 102 11.86 -8.40 14.75
N LEU A 103 11.79 -9.45 15.59
CA LEU A 103 11.88 -9.31 17.03
C LEU A 103 13.24 -8.74 17.46
N LYS A 104 14.35 -9.22 16.89
CA LYS A 104 15.71 -8.71 17.17
C LYS A 104 15.86 -7.25 16.76
N GLU A 105 15.34 -6.88 15.60
CA GLU A 105 15.34 -5.49 15.13
C GLU A 105 14.51 -4.58 16.05
N SER A 106 13.32 -5.03 16.43
CA SER A 106 12.43 -4.31 17.36
C SER A 106 13.08 -4.14 18.73
N LEU A 107 13.75 -5.17 19.26
CA LEU A 107 14.49 -5.09 20.52
C LEU A 107 15.64 -4.09 20.44
N ASN A 108 16.45 -4.16 19.38
CA ASN A 108 17.54 -3.22 19.16
C ASN A 108 17.04 -1.78 19.09
N HIS A 109 15.92 -1.56 18.39
CA HIS A 109 15.28 -0.27 18.28
C HIS A 109 14.78 0.23 19.65
N THR A 110 14.05 -0.63 20.39
CA THR A 110 13.55 -0.28 21.72
C THR A 110 14.68 0.04 22.70
N CYS A 111 15.75 -0.75 22.71
CA CYS A 111 16.92 -0.47 23.55
C CYS A 111 17.61 0.86 23.17
N TRP A 112 17.70 1.12 21.86
CA TRP A 112 18.24 2.39 21.37
C TRP A 112 17.37 3.58 21.77
N GLN A 113 16.04 3.46 21.56
CA GLN A 113 15.08 4.51 21.94
C GLN A 113 15.16 4.81 23.44
N GLN A 114 15.16 3.77 24.27
CA GLN A 114 15.28 3.94 25.70
C GLN A 114 16.58 4.65 26.12
N LYS A 115 17.70 4.33 25.47
CA LYS A 115 18.96 5.03 25.71
C LYS A 115 18.85 6.53 25.38
N GLN A 116 18.15 6.88 24.30
CA GLN A 116 17.94 8.27 23.92
C GLN A 116 17.02 9.00 24.93
N ASP A 117 15.92 8.37 25.32
CA ASP A 117 14.97 8.93 26.28
C ASP A 117 15.63 9.17 27.64
N VAL A 118 16.40 8.18 28.13
CA VAL A 118 17.17 8.32 29.36
C VAL A 118 18.22 9.44 29.25
N THR A 119 18.88 9.57 28.10
CA THR A 119 19.85 10.65 27.88
C THR A 119 19.18 12.01 27.94
N ALA A 120 18.02 12.17 27.30
CA ALA A 120 17.26 13.40 27.34
C ALA A 120 16.82 13.76 28.78
N LEU A 121 16.26 12.79 29.52
CA LEU A 121 15.87 13.01 30.93
C LEU A 121 17.04 13.36 31.86
N LEU A 122 18.25 12.82 31.57
CA LEU A 122 19.48 13.20 32.29
C LEU A 122 19.96 14.61 31.95
N GLU A 123 19.80 15.01 30.69
CA GLU A 123 20.16 16.35 30.22
C GLU A 123 19.21 17.43 30.76
N GLU A 124 17.92 17.11 30.84
CA GLU A 124 16.86 17.96 31.40
C GLU A 124 16.90 18.04 32.93
N GLY A 125 17.67 17.19 33.59
CA GLY A 125 17.74 17.13 35.06
C GLY A 125 16.53 16.46 35.72
N THR A 126 15.64 15.86 34.95
CA THR A 126 14.45 15.11 35.43
C THR A 126 14.84 13.79 36.06
N LEU A 127 15.95 13.19 35.61
CA LEU A 127 16.49 11.92 36.06
C LEU A 127 17.92 12.10 36.55
N ALA A 128 18.24 11.51 37.71
CA ALA A 128 19.61 11.56 38.24
C ALA A 128 20.46 10.40 37.68
N PRO A 129 21.75 10.59 37.40
CA PRO A 129 22.63 9.51 36.98
C PRO A 129 22.63 8.33 37.95
N GLY A 130 22.45 7.10 37.41
CA GLY A 130 22.37 5.86 38.18
C GLY A 130 21.00 5.55 38.79
N CYS A 131 19.99 6.39 38.56
CA CYS A 131 18.58 6.10 38.85
C CYS A 131 17.86 5.47 37.63
N ALA A 132 18.42 5.61 36.44
CA ALA A 132 17.85 5.06 35.25
C ALA A 132 17.87 3.52 35.25
N PHE A 133 16.76 2.92 34.85
CA PHE A 133 16.69 1.52 34.51
C PHE A 133 16.83 1.39 32.98
N LEU A 134 17.78 0.59 32.52
CA LEU A 134 17.95 0.29 31.10
C LEU A 134 17.59 -1.17 30.86
N PHE A 135 16.82 -1.44 29.83
CA PHE A 135 16.59 -2.80 29.38
C PHE A 135 17.90 -3.46 28.96
N PRO A 136 18.06 -4.76 29.21
CA PRO A 136 19.25 -5.48 28.75
C PRO A 136 19.38 -5.36 27.25
N GLU A 137 20.61 -5.22 26.78
CA GLU A 137 20.88 -5.18 25.35
C GLU A 137 20.42 -6.47 24.66
N ALA A 138 20.02 -6.39 23.39
CA ALA A 138 19.58 -7.55 22.61
C ALA A 138 20.63 -8.67 22.56
N GLY A 139 21.93 -8.33 22.75
CA GLY A 139 23.02 -9.29 22.87
C GLY A 139 22.91 -10.20 24.11
N VAL A 140 22.53 -9.63 25.25
CA VAL A 140 22.32 -10.38 26.50
C VAL A 140 21.17 -11.37 26.37
N LEU A 141 20.08 -10.96 25.71
CA LEU A 141 18.95 -11.86 25.41
C LEU A 141 19.37 -13.00 24.48
N ALA A 142 20.22 -12.72 23.49
CA ALA A 142 20.77 -13.74 22.58
C ALA A 142 21.66 -14.79 23.30
N GLU A 143 22.31 -14.41 24.39
CA GLU A 143 23.09 -15.35 25.22
C GLU A 143 22.20 -16.22 26.12
N GLU A 144 21.03 -15.70 26.54
CA GLU A 144 20.07 -16.45 27.36
C GLU A 144 19.20 -17.42 26.55
N LEU A 145 18.89 -17.11 25.29
CA LEU A 145 18.04 -17.92 24.42
C LEU A 145 18.52 -19.38 24.20
N PRO A 146 19.81 -19.67 24.00
CA PRO A 146 20.27 -21.05 23.79
C PRO A 146 20.05 -21.99 24.99
N VAL A 147 19.84 -21.42 26.17
CA VAL A 147 19.67 -22.18 27.42
C VAL A 147 18.24 -22.62 27.65
N LEU A 148 17.28 -21.98 26.93
CA LEU A 148 15.84 -22.23 27.08
C LEU A 148 15.29 -23.09 25.96
N PRO A 149 14.35 -24.02 26.25
CA PRO A 149 13.58 -24.66 25.20
C PRO A 149 12.85 -23.59 24.38
N THR A 150 13.31 -23.36 23.15
CA THR A 150 12.82 -22.26 22.31
C THR A 150 12.30 -22.82 20.99
N VAL A 151 11.16 -22.35 20.56
CA VAL A 151 10.60 -22.56 19.22
C VAL A 151 10.50 -21.22 18.53
N ILE A 152 11.12 -21.11 17.37
CA ILE A 152 11.03 -19.91 16.52
C ILE A 152 10.04 -20.21 15.42
N LEU A 153 9.06 -19.32 15.25
CA LEU A 153 8.02 -19.39 14.23
C LEU A 153 8.29 -18.31 13.19
N ASP A 154 8.73 -18.69 12.01
CA ASP A 154 9.02 -17.78 10.90
C ASP A 154 8.13 -18.10 9.70
N SER A 155 7.72 -17.08 8.98
CA SER A 155 6.96 -17.23 7.72
C SER A 155 7.84 -17.74 6.58
N PHE A 156 9.16 -17.51 6.65
CA PHE A 156 10.14 -17.96 5.66
C PHE A 156 11.31 -18.64 6.36
N PRO A 157 11.97 -19.64 5.72
CA PRO A 157 13.14 -20.27 6.30
C PRO A 157 14.28 -19.27 6.43
N ARG A 158 14.73 -19.04 7.67
CA ARG A 158 15.79 -18.09 8.01
C ARG A 158 16.94 -18.79 8.73
N SER A 159 18.13 -18.21 8.65
CA SER A 159 19.31 -18.63 9.38
C SER A 159 19.51 -17.74 10.60
N TYR A 160 19.79 -18.34 11.75
CA TYR A 160 20.07 -17.65 13.00
C TYR A 160 21.53 -17.90 13.41
N PRO A 161 22.48 -17.07 12.94
CA PRO A 161 23.89 -17.22 13.30
C PRO A 161 24.08 -17.13 14.82
N GLY A 162 24.77 -18.12 15.40
CA GLY A 162 25.00 -18.18 16.83
C GLY A 162 23.96 -18.95 17.65
N LEU A 163 22.84 -19.38 17.06
CA LEU A 163 21.87 -20.25 17.72
C LEU A 163 21.95 -21.65 17.15
N PRO A 164 22.35 -22.69 17.96
CA PRO A 164 22.33 -24.06 17.50
C PRO A 164 20.90 -24.56 17.32
N LEU A 165 20.51 -24.91 16.08
CA LEU A 165 19.20 -25.48 15.79
C LEU A 165 19.17 -26.96 16.12
N ALA A 166 18.20 -27.39 16.95
CA ALA A 166 17.93 -28.79 17.24
C ALA A 166 17.15 -29.49 16.12
N GLY A 167 16.35 -28.73 15.37
CA GLY A 167 15.57 -29.23 14.23
C GLY A 167 14.87 -28.10 13.49
N LEU A 168 14.60 -28.34 12.22
CA LEU A 168 13.80 -27.47 11.36
C LEU A 168 12.54 -28.24 10.94
N TYR A 169 11.39 -27.66 11.20
CA TYR A 169 10.09 -28.27 10.89
C TYR A 169 9.31 -27.34 9.98
N HIS A 170 8.78 -27.87 8.91
CA HIS A 170 7.84 -27.17 8.06
C HIS A 170 6.40 -27.48 8.51
N VAL A 171 5.60 -26.44 8.75
CA VAL A 171 4.18 -26.57 9.05
C VAL A 171 3.41 -25.92 7.92
N ALA A 172 2.76 -26.73 7.11
CA ALA A 172 1.87 -26.21 6.06
C ALA A 172 0.65 -25.54 6.71
N ALA A 173 0.67 -24.21 6.75
CA ALA A 173 -0.40 -23.38 7.27
C ALA A 173 -0.79 -22.34 6.22
N ASN A 174 -2.06 -22.33 5.82
CA ASN A 174 -2.57 -21.39 4.85
C ASN A 174 -3.48 -20.37 5.55
N ALA A 175 -3.32 -19.08 5.25
CA ALA A 175 -4.24 -18.06 5.70
C ALA A 175 -5.52 -18.07 4.84
N LEU A 176 -6.67 -17.98 5.50
CA LEU A 176 -7.97 -17.84 4.83
C LEU A 176 -8.46 -16.41 5.00
N SER A 177 -9.05 -15.85 3.93
CA SER A 177 -9.70 -14.54 4.03
C SER A 177 -10.90 -14.61 4.96
N VAL A 178 -11.19 -13.48 5.57
CA VAL A 178 -12.39 -13.29 6.39
C VAL A 178 -13.64 -13.54 5.55
N TRP A 179 -14.58 -14.31 6.07
CA TRP A 179 -15.85 -14.55 5.40
C TRP A 179 -16.71 -13.28 5.41
N GLY A 180 -17.12 -12.84 4.23
CA GLY A 180 -17.87 -11.59 4.01
C GLY A 180 -19.38 -11.67 4.28
N GLY A 181 -19.89 -12.81 4.83
CA GLY A 181 -21.31 -12.98 5.18
C GLY A 181 -22.18 -13.64 4.11
N ALA A 182 -21.71 -13.78 2.87
CA ALA A 182 -22.45 -14.49 1.82
C ALA A 182 -22.44 -16.01 2.04
N LEU A 183 -23.62 -16.65 2.13
CA LEU A 183 -23.74 -18.07 2.48
C LEU A 183 -23.34 -19.00 1.34
N ASP A 184 -23.55 -18.62 0.08
CA ASP A 184 -23.30 -19.53 -1.05
C ASP A 184 -21.81 -19.85 -1.24
N PRO A 185 -20.85 -18.87 -1.22
CA PRO A 185 -19.44 -19.17 -1.24
C PRO A 185 -18.96 -19.96 -0.01
N LEU A 186 -19.54 -19.71 1.17
CA LEU A 186 -19.24 -20.49 2.36
C LEU A 186 -19.66 -21.94 2.20
N CYS A 187 -20.86 -22.20 1.65
CA CYS A 187 -21.35 -23.54 1.42
C CYS A 187 -20.49 -24.30 0.40
N GLU A 188 -19.99 -23.65 -0.64
CA GLU A 188 -19.05 -24.25 -1.59
C GLU A 188 -17.73 -24.67 -0.90
N ASP A 189 -17.16 -23.80 -0.06
CA ASP A 189 -15.96 -24.14 0.72
C ASP A 189 -16.22 -25.29 1.68
N LEU A 190 -17.34 -25.23 2.43
CA LEU A 190 -17.72 -26.27 3.40
C LEU A 190 -17.94 -27.64 2.73
N GLU A 191 -18.55 -27.66 1.54
CA GLU A 191 -18.72 -28.90 0.76
C GLU A 191 -17.38 -29.49 0.35
N SER A 192 -16.44 -28.65 -0.10
CA SER A 192 -15.08 -29.07 -0.45
C SER A 192 -14.34 -29.67 0.76
N TYR A 193 -14.47 -29.07 1.93
CA TYR A 193 -13.87 -29.60 3.16
C TYR A 193 -14.57 -30.88 3.64
N ARG A 194 -15.89 -30.95 3.55
CA ARG A 194 -16.69 -32.12 3.93
C ARG A 194 -16.28 -33.37 3.15
N GLN A 195 -16.11 -33.25 1.84
CA GLN A 195 -15.68 -34.35 0.97
C GLN A 195 -14.31 -34.91 1.34
N ARG A 196 -13.49 -34.16 2.08
CA ARG A 196 -12.14 -34.54 2.51
C ARG A 196 -12.07 -34.96 3.99
N ASP A 197 -13.20 -35.01 4.67
CA ASP A 197 -13.29 -35.33 6.10
C ASP A 197 -12.52 -34.36 7.01
N TRP A 198 -12.61 -33.06 6.68
CA TRP A 198 -11.97 -32.00 7.46
C TRP A 198 -12.81 -31.58 8.67
N THR A 199 -12.13 -31.24 9.75
CA THR A 199 -12.74 -30.57 10.90
C THR A 199 -12.77 -29.07 10.64
N ILE A 200 -13.95 -28.46 10.73
CA ILE A 200 -14.12 -27.04 10.41
C ILE A 200 -14.66 -26.31 11.64
N TRP A 201 -13.98 -25.22 11.98
CA TRP A 201 -14.45 -24.28 13.00
C TRP A 201 -14.88 -22.98 12.32
N LEU A 202 -16.14 -22.61 12.52
CA LEU A 202 -16.70 -21.36 12.03
C LEU A 202 -16.84 -20.39 13.21
N LEU A 203 -16.06 -19.32 13.20
CA LEU A 203 -16.13 -18.26 14.21
C LEU A 203 -17.10 -17.18 13.73
N ALA A 204 -18.26 -17.06 14.37
CA ALA A 204 -19.35 -16.20 13.93
C ALA A 204 -19.56 -14.94 14.79
N GLY A 205 -18.51 -14.45 15.43
CA GLY A 205 -18.50 -13.23 16.24
C GLY A 205 -19.26 -13.37 17.54
N THR A 206 -20.58 -13.22 17.53
CA THR A 206 -21.43 -13.31 18.73
C THR A 206 -22.10 -14.68 18.90
N GLU A 207 -22.52 -15.02 20.13
CA GLU A 207 -23.26 -16.26 20.38
C GLU A 207 -24.57 -16.34 19.57
N ARG A 208 -25.28 -15.21 19.43
CA ARG A 208 -26.49 -15.12 18.57
C ARG A 208 -26.19 -15.34 17.10
N GLY A 209 -25.10 -14.76 16.61
CA GLY A 209 -24.63 -14.97 15.23
C GLY A 209 -24.25 -16.42 14.94
N ALA A 210 -23.59 -17.07 15.90
CA ALA A 210 -23.22 -18.47 15.79
C ALA A 210 -24.43 -19.41 15.77
N LEU A 211 -25.45 -19.14 16.56
CA LEU A 211 -26.73 -19.90 16.55
C LEU A 211 -27.46 -19.71 15.20
N ALA A 212 -27.60 -18.45 14.73
CA ALA A 212 -28.26 -18.17 13.47
C ALA A 212 -27.55 -18.85 12.28
N LEU A 213 -26.20 -18.76 12.24
CA LEU A 213 -25.42 -19.43 11.21
C LEU A 213 -25.55 -20.96 11.26
N THR A 214 -25.66 -21.54 12.46
CA THR A 214 -25.88 -22.97 12.61
C THR A 214 -27.23 -23.40 12.04
N GLU A 215 -28.31 -22.63 12.27
CA GLU A 215 -29.63 -22.91 11.71
C GLU A 215 -29.63 -22.80 10.19
N ASP A 216 -28.99 -21.75 9.62
CA ASP A 216 -28.93 -21.53 8.19
C ASP A 216 -28.16 -22.65 7.47
N LEU A 217 -27.03 -23.09 8.02
CA LEU A 217 -26.27 -24.21 7.50
C LEU A 217 -27.04 -25.52 7.59
N THR A 218 -27.76 -25.74 8.68
CA THR A 218 -28.59 -26.94 8.86
C THR A 218 -29.72 -26.97 7.82
N ARG A 219 -30.39 -25.85 7.54
CA ARG A 219 -31.41 -25.74 6.51
C ARG A 219 -30.86 -26.06 5.10
N ARG A 220 -29.57 -25.81 4.87
CA ARG A 220 -28.88 -26.12 3.61
C ARG A 220 -28.26 -27.52 3.57
N GLY A 221 -28.52 -28.35 4.57
CA GLY A 221 -28.12 -29.77 4.60
C GLY A 221 -26.70 -30.03 5.16
N PHE A 222 -26.08 -29.05 5.81
CA PHE A 222 -24.82 -29.24 6.52
C PHE A 222 -25.05 -29.66 7.95
N ALA A 223 -24.35 -30.72 8.42
CA ALA A 223 -24.39 -31.17 9.82
C ALA A 223 -23.52 -30.23 10.69
N ALA A 224 -23.92 -28.97 10.83
CA ALA A 224 -23.24 -28.00 11.67
C ALA A 224 -23.73 -28.08 13.14
N ARG A 225 -22.82 -27.93 14.09
CA ARG A 225 -23.14 -27.96 15.52
C ARG A 225 -22.61 -26.71 16.21
N PHE A 226 -23.46 -26.03 16.94
CA PHE A 226 -23.08 -24.95 17.84
C PHE A 226 -22.32 -25.48 19.06
N VAL A 227 -21.19 -24.88 19.43
CA VAL A 227 -20.35 -25.18 20.58
C VAL A 227 -19.87 -23.88 21.23
N LYS A 228 -20.01 -23.77 22.56
CA LYS A 228 -19.53 -22.56 23.28
C LYS A 228 -18.01 -22.53 23.46
N SER A 229 -17.40 -23.68 23.60
CA SER A 229 -15.98 -23.89 23.88
C SER A 229 -15.46 -25.03 23.01
N PRO A 230 -14.19 -24.97 22.58
CA PRO A 230 -13.56 -26.04 21.82
C PRO A 230 -13.33 -27.36 22.56
N GLU A 231 -13.76 -27.50 23.82
CA GLU A 231 -13.68 -28.73 24.56
C GLU A 231 -14.60 -29.82 23.95
N ASN A 232 -14.07 -31.04 23.75
CA ASN A 232 -14.78 -32.17 23.14
C ASN A 232 -15.11 -32.06 21.63
N ILE A 233 -14.25 -31.46 20.85
CA ILE A 233 -14.40 -31.41 19.40
C ILE A 233 -13.97 -32.74 18.77
N THR A 234 -14.88 -33.37 18.01
CA THR A 234 -14.60 -34.60 17.26
C THR A 234 -14.15 -34.25 15.84
N THR A 235 -13.22 -35.04 15.29
CA THR A 235 -12.71 -34.87 13.91
C THR A 235 -13.82 -35.08 12.85
N GLY A 236 -13.67 -34.42 11.70
CA GLY A 236 -14.55 -34.60 10.54
C GLY A 236 -15.92 -33.91 10.62
N LYS A 237 -16.08 -32.88 11.47
CA LYS A 237 -17.35 -32.19 11.66
C LYS A 237 -17.23 -30.67 11.55
N ILE A 238 -18.37 -30.01 11.31
CA ILE A 238 -18.49 -28.55 11.28
C ILE A 238 -18.98 -28.06 12.63
N PHE A 239 -18.17 -27.23 13.28
CA PHE A 239 -18.49 -26.58 14.55
C PHE A 239 -18.63 -25.08 14.36
N VAL A 240 -19.67 -24.49 14.90
CA VAL A 240 -19.89 -23.04 14.90
C VAL A 240 -19.69 -22.54 16.32
N LEU A 241 -18.77 -21.59 16.48
CA LEU A 241 -18.34 -21.04 17.76
C LEU A 241 -18.55 -19.52 17.81
N PRO A 242 -18.82 -18.97 18.98
CA PRO A 242 -18.72 -17.53 19.19
C PRO A 242 -17.24 -17.12 19.20
N GLY A 243 -16.95 -15.89 18.82
CA GLY A 243 -15.61 -15.34 18.73
C GLY A 243 -15.21 -14.96 17.31
N GLY A 244 -14.04 -14.38 17.15
CA GLY A 244 -13.51 -13.96 15.87
C GLY A 244 -11.99 -13.84 15.91
N LEU A 245 -11.35 -14.04 14.78
CA LEU A 245 -9.94 -13.82 14.53
C LEU A 245 -9.78 -12.73 13.47
N SER A 246 -8.59 -12.16 13.36
CA SER A 246 -8.26 -11.20 12.29
C SER A 246 -8.27 -11.83 10.90
N SER A 247 -7.95 -13.12 10.80
CA SER A 247 -8.03 -13.94 9.59
C SER A 247 -8.31 -15.38 9.94
N GLY A 248 -8.91 -16.15 9.03
CA GLY A 248 -9.01 -17.60 9.14
C GLY A 248 -7.69 -18.28 8.77
N PHE A 249 -7.61 -19.57 9.01
CA PHE A 249 -6.45 -20.38 8.63
C PHE A 249 -6.84 -21.85 8.40
N GLU A 250 -6.00 -22.57 7.66
CA GLU A 250 -6.15 -24.02 7.49
C GLU A 250 -4.79 -24.72 7.67
N TYR A 251 -4.84 -25.89 8.30
CA TYR A 251 -3.72 -26.83 8.41
C TYR A 251 -4.03 -28.08 7.57
N PRO A 252 -3.53 -28.19 6.33
CA PRO A 252 -3.82 -29.29 5.43
C PRO A 252 -3.43 -30.67 6.01
N GLU A 253 -2.28 -30.76 6.65
CA GLU A 253 -1.80 -32.01 7.27
C GLU A 253 -2.70 -32.49 8.41
N LEU A 254 -3.32 -31.56 9.13
CA LEU A 254 -4.25 -31.88 10.22
C LEU A 254 -5.70 -31.99 9.78
N ARG A 255 -5.98 -31.70 8.49
CA ARG A 255 -7.33 -31.58 7.94
C ARG A 255 -8.25 -30.71 8.79
N TRP A 256 -7.71 -29.56 9.22
CA TRP A 256 -8.39 -28.63 10.11
C TRP A 256 -8.40 -27.22 9.52
N ALA A 257 -9.59 -26.62 9.48
CA ALA A 257 -9.77 -25.25 9.00
C ALA A 257 -10.54 -24.42 10.02
N VAL A 258 -10.13 -23.17 10.19
CA VAL A 258 -10.82 -22.16 10.98
C VAL A 258 -11.22 -21.01 10.07
N ILE A 259 -12.51 -20.81 9.87
CA ILE A 259 -13.08 -19.74 9.08
C ILE A 259 -13.67 -18.71 10.05
N THR A 260 -13.39 -17.44 9.87
CA THR A 260 -13.86 -16.37 10.73
C THR A 260 -14.70 -15.35 9.97
N THR A 261 -15.71 -14.81 10.63
CA THR A 261 -16.40 -13.60 10.19
C THR A 261 -15.55 -12.37 10.54
N ALA A 262 -15.75 -11.26 9.84
CA ALA A 262 -15.14 -9.98 10.23
C ALA A 262 -15.43 -9.72 11.71
N LYS A 263 -14.43 -9.30 12.49
CA LYS A 263 -14.66 -8.85 13.87
C LYS A 263 -15.84 -7.87 13.87
N GLY A 264 -16.86 -8.17 14.61
CA GLY A 264 -18.03 -7.31 14.81
C GLY A 264 -17.64 -6.01 15.53
N GLY A 265 -16.96 -5.15 14.81
CA GLY A 265 -16.82 -3.74 15.00
C GLY A 265 -17.55 -3.09 13.84
N SER A 266 -18.78 -2.65 14.12
CA SER A 266 -19.70 -1.99 13.20
C SER A 266 -20.09 -2.78 11.93
N THR A 267 -21.06 -3.67 12.06
CA THR A 267 -22.08 -3.90 11.03
C THR A 267 -23.03 -2.69 10.97
N THR A 268 -22.48 -1.57 10.72
CA THR A 268 -23.13 -0.45 10.08
C THR A 268 -22.11 0.11 9.10
N ALA A 269 -21.77 -0.70 8.10
CA ALA A 269 -21.70 -0.12 6.80
C ALA A 269 -23.14 0.33 6.48
N ALA A 270 -23.66 1.29 7.22
CA ALA A 270 -24.53 2.29 6.67
C ALA A 270 -23.74 2.79 5.48
N LYS A 271 -24.19 2.37 4.29
CA LYS A 271 -23.78 2.95 3.04
C LYS A 271 -23.99 4.46 3.16
N SER A 272 -23.04 5.12 3.79
CA SER A 272 -22.85 6.54 3.60
C SER A 272 -22.41 6.65 2.17
N ARG A 273 -23.40 6.81 1.28
CA ARG A 273 -23.23 7.39 -0.04
C ARG A 273 -22.81 8.85 0.18
N ARG A 274 -21.62 9.05 0.72
CA ARG A 274 -20.95 10.34 0.66
C ARG A 274 -19.93 10.25 -0.48
N LYS A 275 -20.23 10.99 -1.54
CA LYS A 275 -19.31 11.32 -2.61
C LYS A 275 -18.05 11.92 -1.96
N ALA A 276 -17.07 11.09 -1.65
CA ALA A 276 -15.74 11.56 -1.42
C ALA A 276 -15.20 12.01 -2.78
N ARG A 277 -15.25 13.29 -3.03
CA ARG A 277 -14.51 13.95 -4.10
C ARG A 277 -13.03 13.85 -3.73
N ARG A 278 -12.42 12.68 -4.01
CA ARG A 278 -10.97 12.49 -3.87
C ARG A 278 -10.28 13.36 -4.92
N GLN A 279 -9.63 14.40 -4.47
CA GLN A 279 -8.75 15.20 -5.30
C GLN A 279 -7.54 14.34 -5.71
N GLN A 280 -7.08 14.49 -6.96
CA GLN A 280 -5.95 13.76 -7.55
C GLN A 280 -4.65 13.74 -6.74
N GLY A 281 -4.54 14.52 -5.66
CA GLY A 281 -3.38 14.57 -4.77
C GLY A 281 -3.38 13.58 -3.60
N GLU A 282 -4.51 12.92 -3.27
CA GLU A 282 -4.60 12.05 -2.09
C GLU A 282 -4.05 10.64 -2.28
N VAL A 283 -4.09 10.11 -3.50
CA VAL A 283 -3.60 8.76 -3.81
C VAL A 283 -2.10 8.57 -3.50
N LEU A 284 -1.34 9.66 -3.49
CA LEU A 284 0.10 9.67 -3.19
C LEU A 284 0.45 9.73 -1.70
N ARG A 285 -0.49 10.15 -0.86
CA ARG A 285 -0.22 10.43 0.56
C ARG A 285 -0.37 9.20 1.46
N GLU A 286 -1.06 8.16 1.02
CA GLU A 286 -1.27 6.92 1.80
C GLU A 286 -0.05 5.96 1.82
N LEU A 287 1.02 6.26 1.06
CA LEU A 287 2.05 5.26 0.74
C LEU A 287 3.34 5.33 1.57
N THR A 288 3.48 6.28 2.48
CA THR A 288 4.72 6.40 3.25
C THR A 288 4.51 6.10 4.73
N ASP A 289 4.61 4.83 5.08
CA ASP A 289 4.77 4.44 6.48
C ASP A 289 6.15 4.88 6.97
N LEU A 290 6.18 5.97 7.75
CA LEU A 290 7.38 6.42 8.42
C LEU A 290 7.57 5.56 9.67
N THR A 291 8.60 4.74 9.66
CA THR A 291 9.02 3.99 10.83
C THR A 291 10.32 4.57 11.39
N PRO A 292 10.48 4.65 12.72
CA PRO A 292 11.72 5.11 13.32
C PRO A 292 12.92 4.31 12.81
N GLY A 293 14.03 5.01 12.56
CA GLY A 293 15.23 4.44 11.94
C GLY A 293 15.31 4.60 10.41
N MET A 294 14.23 4.95 9.74
CA MET A 294 14.23 5.19 8.29
C MET A 294 14.86 6.52 7.91
N ALA A 295 15.51 6.53 6.74
CA ALA A 295 15.98 7.78 6.13
C ALA A 295 14.79 8.59 5.60
N VAL A 296 14.78 9.88 5.91
CA VAL A 296 13.75 10.85 5.49
C VAL A 296 14.39 12.08 4.87
N VAL A 297 13.64 12.77 4.03
CA VAL A 297 14.06 14.02 3.40
C VAL A 297 13.19 15.14 3.93
N HIS A 298 13.79 16.11 4.57
CA HIS A 298 13.14 17.38 4.85
C HIS A 298 13.40 18.38 3.72
N VAL A 299 12.37 19.00 3.18
CA VAL A 299 12.47 19.87 2.00
C VAL A 299 13.55 20.95 2.15
N ALA A 300 13.69 21.55 3.32
CA ALA A 300 14.65 22.63 3.57
C ALA A 300 16.01 22.14 4.13
N HIS A 301 16.06 21.02 4.84
CA HIS A 301 17.25 20.59 5.59
C HIS A 301 17.94 19.34 5.04
N GLY A 302 17.30 18.63 4.10
CA GLY A 302 17.89 17.47 3.42
C GLY A 302 17.65 16.15 4.14
N ILE A 303 18.58 15.21 3.93
CA ILE A 303 18.45 13.82 4.34
C ILE A 303 18.88 13.64 5.78
N GLY A 304 17.98 13.10 6.60
CA GLY A 304 18.20 12.72 7.99
C GLY A 304 17.57 11.37 8.31
N ILE A 305 17.66 10.91 9.55
CA ILE A 305 17.03 9.70 10.06
C ILE A 305 15.83 10.09 10.92
N PHE A 306 14.67 9.56 10.60
CA PHE A 306 13.47 9.73 11.43
C PHE A 306 13.63 8.92 12.74
N GLU A 307 13.54 9.58 13.87
CA GLU A 307 13.69 8.96 15.19
C GLU A 307 12.35 8.71 15.89
N GLY A 308 11.29 9.34 15.43
CA GLY A 308 9.95 9.18 16.01
C GLY A 308 9.24 10.50 16.26
N ILE A 309 8.14 10.45 16.98
CA ILE A 309 7.38 11.62 17.43
C ILE A 309 7.65 11.80 18.91
N VAL A 310 8.05 13.00 19.30
CA VAL A 310 8.36 13.36 20.70
C VAL A 310 7.42 14.46 21.15
N LYS A 311 7.01 14.40 22.40
CA LYS A 311 6.25 15.46 23.06
C LYS A 311 7.21 16.46 23.68
N GLN A 312 6.99 17.73 23.41
CA GLN A 312 7.71 18.81 24.07
C GLN A 312 6.72 19.77 24.73
N GLU A 313 7.00 20.14 25.95
CA GLU A 313 6.27 21.16 26.68
C GLU A 313 6.99 22.50 26.50
N ILE A 314 6.37 23.39 25.74
CA ILE A 314 6.92 24.73 25.48
C ILE A 314 5.90 25.76 25.99
N GLY A 315 6.31 26.57 26.94
CA GLY A 315 5.43 27.61 27.51
C GLY A 315 4.19 27.07 28.27
N GLY A 316 4.29 25.89 28.89
CA GLY A 316 3.18 25.24 29.59
C GLY A 316 2.17 24.52 28.68
N VAL A 317 2.48 24.35 27.41
CA VAL A 317 1.62 23.66 26.44
C VAL A 317 2.36 22.50 25.82
N THR A 318 1.71 21.32 25.76
CA THR A 318 2.27 20.11 25.16
C THR A 318 2.00 20.09 23.67
N LYS A 319 3.06 19.97 22.86
CA LYS A 319 2.99 19.81 21.40
C LYS A 319 3.78 18.57 20.97
N ASP A 320 3.33 17.91 19.91
CA ASP A 320 4.04 16.80 19.30
C ASP A 320 4.96 17.29 18.17
N TYR A 321 6.21 16.78 18.16
CA TYR A 321 7.23 17.09 17.17
C TYR A 321 7.79 15.83 16.54
N ILE A 322 8.09 15.90 15.25
CA ILE A 322 8.83 14.90 14.52
C ILE A 322 10.30 15.11 14.79
N LYS A 323 10.98 14.12 15.33
CA LYS A 323 12.41 14.16 15.61
C LYS A 323 13.18 13.54 14.46
N ILE A 324 14.10 14.31 13.87
CA ILE A 324 14.95 13.88 12.76
C ILE A 324 16.41 14.11 13.13
N ARG A 325 17.22 13.05 13.06
CA ARG A 325 18.66 13.10 13.30
C ARG A 325 19.42 13.31 12.02
N TYR A 326 20.35 14.25 12.04
CA TYR A 326 21.26 14.58 10.97
C TYR A 326 22.69 14.08 11.23
N ALA A 327 23.63 14.40 10.34
CA ALA A 327 25.04 14.01 10.51
C ALA A 327 25.64 14.65 11.76
N GLY A 328 26.35 13.85 12.57
CA GLY A 328 26.87 14.27 13.87
C GLY A 328 25.82 14.10 14.98
N THR A 329 25.65 15.12 15.80
CA THR A 329 24.69 15.14 16.93
C THR A 329 23.50 16.08 16.68
N ASP A 330 23.37 16.58 15.46
CA ASP A 330 22.36 17.58 15.12
C ASP A 330 20.96 16.95 15.07
N MET A 331 20.00 17.58 15.76
CA MET A 331 18.60 17.14 15.79
C MET A 331 17.68 18.26 15.28
N LEU A 332 16.72 17.89 14.44
CA LEU A 332 15.67 18.77 13.98
C LEU A 332 14.33 18.31 14.56
N TYR A 333 13.62 19.26 15.14
CA TYR A 333 12.26 19.06 15.64
C TYR A 333 11.28 19.79 14.73
N VAL A 334 10.46 19.02 14.01
CA VAL A 334 9.47 19.55 13.07
C VAL A 334 8.09 19.39 13.70
N PRO A 335 7.29 20.45 13.83
CA PRO A 335 5.92 20.32 14.33
C PRO A 335 5.12 19.32 13.51
N VAL A 336 4.33 18.45 14.13
CA VAL A 336 3.53 17.42 13.42
C VAL A 336 2.56 18.03 12.40
N THR A 337 2.15 19.27 12.57
CA THR A 337 1.36 20.03 11.60
C THR A 337 2.11 20.34 10.30
N GLN A 338 3.44 20.16 10.27
CA GLN A 338 4.31 20.33 9.11
C GLN A 338 4.86 18.99 8.60
N LEU A 339 4.20 17.88 8.86
CA LEU A 339 4.61 16.56 8.40
C LEU A 339 4.67 16.47 6.85
N ASP A 340 3.95 17.33 6.15
CA ASP A 340 3.99 17.46 4.69
C ASP A 340 5.35 17.93 4.12
N LEU A 341 6.25 18.47 4.98
CA LEU A 341 7.62 18.82 4.62
C LEU A 341 8.61 17.66 4.75
N VAL A 342 8.18 16.52 5.33
CA VAL A 342 9.02 15.36 5.59
C VAL A 342 8.51 14.21 4.74
N THR A 343 9.36 13.66 3.86
CA THR A 343 9.04 12.53 3.00
C THR A 343 10.02 11.40 3.24
N LYS A 344 9.61 10.16 2.95
CA LYS A 344 10.51 9.00 3.00
C LYS A 344 11.60 9.15 1.94
N TYR A 345 12.85 8.90 2.31
CA TYR A 345 13.92 8.82 1.33
C TYR A 345 13.87 7.50 0.58
N VAL A 346 13.60 7.56 -0.72
CA VAL A 346 13.68 6.42 -1.63
C VAL A 346 14.87 6.65 -2.55
N GLY A 347 16.02 6.06 -2.22
CA GLY A 347 17.29 6.20 -2.92
C GLY A 347 17.94 4.86 -3.23
N GLY A 348 19.27 4.84 -3.45
CA GLY A 348 20.06 3.68 -3.90
C GLY A 348 20.00 2.42 -3.02
N LYS A 349 20.73 1.42 -3.42
CA LYS A 349 20.59 0.00 -3.03
C LYS A 349 20.72 -0.37 -1.54
N ASP A 350 21.30 0.47 -0.69
CA ASP A 350 21.52 0.18 0.72
C ASP A 350 21.06 1.34 1.61
N GLU A 351 19.98 1.16 2.36
CA GLU A 351 19.52 2.12 3.40
C GLU A 351 20.62 2.41 4.45
N GLN A 352 21.55 1.49 4.65
CA GLN A 352 22.66 1.62 5.61
C GLN A 352 23.80 2.54 5.16
N THR A 353 23.85 2.94 3.88
CA THR A 353 24.95 3.76 3.32
C THR A 353 24.51 5.18 2.95
N VAL A 354 23.34 5.62 3.39
CA VAL A 354 22.81 6.95 3.05
C VAL A 354 23.67 8.05 3.73
N LYS A 355 24.22 8.95 2.92
CA LYS A 355 24.99 10.10 3.43
C LYS A 355 24.02 11.13 4.02
N LEU A 356 24.06 11.28 5.36
CA LEU A 356 23.26 12.26 6.07
C LEU A 356 23.79 13.69 5.83
N ASN A 357 22.89 14.64 5.70
CA ASN A 357 23.24 16.06 5.62
C ASN A 357 23.58 16.64 7.01
N ARG A 358 24.22 17.82 7.04
CA ARG A 358 24.44 18.60 8.26
C ARG A 358 23.48 19.78 8.31
N LEU A 359 22.91 20.06 9.49
CA LEU A 359 22.07 21.23 9.68
C LEU A 359 22.90 22.51 9.50
N GLY A 360 22.31 23.51 8.84
CA GLY A 360 22.98 24.80 8.58
C GLY A 360 24.05 24.77 7.48
N GLY A 361 24.31 23.61 6.86
CA GLY A 361 25.28 23.48 5.75
C GLY A 361 24.72 23.91 4.41
N ASN A 362 25.59 24.49 3.55
CA ASN A 362 25.22 24.87 2.18
C ASN A 362 25.18 23.70 1.17
N GLU A 363 25.55 22.50 1.60
CA GLU A 363 25.63 21.32 0.73
C GLU A 363 24.26 20.94 0.17
N TRP A 364 23.24 20.91 1.02
CA TRP A 364 21.85 20.59 0.62
C TRP A 364 21.30 21.63 -0.35
N ASN A 365 21.44 22.91 -0.06
CA ASN A 365 20.98 23.98 -0.95
C ASN A 365 21.64 23.91 -2.33
N ARG A 366 22.95 23.61 -2.41
CA ARG A 366 23.66 23.40 -3.68
C ARG A 366 23.14 22.18 -4.42
N THR A 367 22.88 21.08 -3.73
CA THR A 367 22.32 19.85 -4.32
C THR A 367 20.92 20.10 -4.86
N ARG A 368 20.05 20.74 -4.05
CA ARG A 368 18.67 21.10 -4.45
C ARG A 368 18.67 22.03 -5.67
N GLN A 369 19.51 23.06 -5.70
CA GLN A 369 19.61 23.97 -6.83
C GLN A 369 20.12 23.28 -8.10
N ARG A 370 21.10 22.36 -7.99
CA ARG A 370 21.59 21.58 -9.15
C ARG A 370 20.49 20.70 -9.70
N VAL A 371 19.76 20.01 -8.84
CA VAL A 371 18.62 19.17 -9.25
C VAL A 371 17.51 20.01 -9.85
N LYS A 372 17.16 21.15 -9.20
CA LYS A 372 16.15 22.08 -9.73
C LYS A 372 16.50 22.54 -11.14
N LYS A 373 17.73 22.99 -11.41
CA LYS A 373 18.16 23.41 -12.74
C LYS A 373 18.06 22.30 -13.79
N SER A 374 18.50 21.08 -13.44
CA SER A 374 18.40 19.95 -14.37
C SER A 374 16.95 19.53 -14.63
N VAL A 375 16.08 19.68 -13.63
CA VAL A 375 14.64 19.43 -13.75
C VAL A 375 13.96 20.51 -14.61
N GLU A 376 14.39 21.77 -14.49
CA GLU A 376 13.95 22.88 -15.36
C GLU A 376 14.32 22.65 -16.82
N ASP A 377 15.56 22.22 -17.08
CA ASP A 377 16.02 21.89 -18.44
C ASP A 377 15.17 20.74 -19.03
N MET A 378 14.88 19.72 -18.24
CA MET A 378 14.04 18.60 -18.65
C MET A 378 12.57 19.02 -18.84
N ALA A 379 12.02 19.81 -17.93
CA ALA A 379 10.67 20.33 -18.07
C ALA A 379 10.54 21.17 -19.36
N ALA A 380 11.53 21.96 -19.69
CA ALA A 380 11.56 22.72 -20.93
C ALA A 380 11.58 21.81 -22.16
N GLU A 381 12.39 20.72 -22.16
CA GLU A 381 12.42 19.73 -23.26
C GLU A 381 11.07 19.00 -23.38
N LEU A 382 10.50 18.55 -22.25
CA LEU A 382 9.22 17.86 -22.22
C LEU A 382 8.09 18.80 -22.69
N ILE A 383 8.07 20.04 -22.21
CA ILE A 383 7.06 21.01 -22.61
C ILE A 383 7.20 21.40 -24.07
N GLN A 384 8.42 21.53 -24.62
CA GLN A 384 8.58 21.72 -26.07
C GLN A 384 7.95 20.59 -26.88
N LEU A 385 8.07 19.35 -26.41
CA LEU A 385 7.39 18.20 -27.01
C LEU A 385 5.87 18.30 -26.90
N TYR A 386 5.35 18.78 -25.77
CA TYR A 386 3.91 18.90 -25.50
C TYR A 386 3.30 20.22 -25.99
N ALA A 387 4.06 21.34 -25.95
CA ALA A 387 3.60 22.61 -26.49
C ALA A 387 3.39 22.56 -28.00
N LYS A 388 4.20 21.77 -28.74
CA LYS A 388 3.91 21.46 -30.15
C LYS A 388 2.54 20.82 -30.32
N ARG A 389 2.07 20.08 -29.33
CA ARG A 389 0.79 19.38 -29.34
C ARG A 389 -0.37 20.26 -28.92
N SER A 390 -0.23 21.08 -27.88
CA SER A 390 -1.28 22.02 -27.44
C SER A 390 -1.57 23.13 -28.47
N THR A 391 -0.64 23.39 -29.40
CA THR A 391 -0.83 24.32 -30.49
C THR A 391 -1.46 23.70 -31.74
N VAL A 392 -1.47 22.36 -31.83
CA VAL A 392 -2.15 21.65 -32.93
C VAL A 392 -3.65 21.57 -32.63
N LYS A 393 -4.49 22.02 -33.54
CA LYS A 393 -5.92 21.82 -33.46
C LYS A 393 -6.24 20.37 -33.73
N GLY A 394 -6.80 19.68 -32.74
CA GLY A 394 -7.44 18.36 -32.87
C GLY A 394 -8.86 18.47 -33.41
N PHE A 395 -9.56 17.37 -33.35
CA PHE A 395 -10.97 17.32 -33.67
C PHE A 395 -11.77 17.36 -32.35
N ALA A 396 -12.64 18.31 -32.16
CA ALA A 396 -13.58 18.36 -31.05
C ALA A 396 -14.80 17.49 -31.38
N PHE A 397 -14.98 16.39 -30.67
CA PHE A 397 -16.12 15.49 -30.87
C PHE A 397 -17.42 16.12 -30.38
N SER A 398 -18.52 15.72 -31.01
CA SER A 398 -19.88 16.21 -30.66
C SER A 398 -20.28 15.72 -29.25
N PRO A 399 -21.14 16.45 -28.55
CA PRO A 399 -21.78 15.96 -27.32
C PRO A 399 -22.51 14.64 -27.54
N ASP A 400 -22.79 13.91 -26.46
CA ASP A 400 -23.40 12.58 -26.53
C ASP A 400 -24.78 12.65 -27.24
N SER A 401 -24.96 11.73 -28.18
CA SER A 401 -26.23 11.52 -28.89
C SER A 401 -27.09 10.45 -28.19
N ASP A 402 -28.37 10.34 -28.60
CA ASP A 402 -29.27 9.28 -28.11
C ASP A 402 -28.69 7.88 -28.35
N TRP A 403 -27.94 7.67 -29.43
CA TRP A 403 -27.27 6.40 -29.70
C TRP A 403 -26.16 6.08 -28.72
N GLN A 404 -25.43 7.11 -28.27
CA GLN A 404 -24.40 6.94 -27.22
C GLN A 404 -25.05 6.50 -25.92
N THR A 405 -26.16 7.15 -25.55
CA THR A 405 -26.90 6.82 -24.33
C THR A 405 -27.50 5.41 -24.41
N GLU A 406 -28.06 5.02 -25.56
CA GLU A 406 -28.59 3.65 -25.76
C GLU A 406 -27.47 2.61 -25.68
N PHE A 407 -26.31 2.86 -26.29
CA PHE A 407 -25.15 1.97 -26.24
C PHE A 407 -24.66 1.75 -24.80
N GLU A 408 -24.63 2.80 -24.00
CA GLU A 408 -24.23 2.74 -22.60
C GLU A 408 -25.24 1.98 -21.74
N GLN A 409 -26.55 2.18 -21.95
CA GLN A 409 -27.61 1.45 -21.25
C GLN A 409 -27.67 -0.04 -21.58
N ARG A 410 -27.15 -0.47 -22.73
CA ARG A 410 -27.01 -1.90 -23.08
C ARG A 410 -25.87 -2.62 -22.38
N PHE A 411 -25.16 -1.95 -21.47
CA PHE A 411 -24.12 -2.62 -20.69
C PHE A 411 -24.76 -3.54 -19.64
N GLU A 412 -24.35 -4.80 -19.60
CA GLU A 412 -24.97 -5.86 -18.79
C GLU A 412 -24.70 -5.73 -17.28
N TYR A 413 -23.74 -4.88 -16.88
CA TYR A 413 -23.28 -4.73 -15.51
C TYR A 413 -23.55 -3.31 -15.01
N GLU A 414 -23.66 -3.14 -13.68
CA GLU A 414 -23.68 -1.82 -13.07
C GLU A 414 -22.28 -1.23 -13.02
N GLU A 415 -22.13 0.01 -13.50
CA GLU A 415 -20.87 0.74 -13.44
C GLU A 415 -20.55 1.18 -12.02
N THR A 416 -19.27 1.18 -11.69
CA THR A 416 -18.80 1.81 -10.46
C THR A 416 -18.72 3.34 -10.61
N ASP A 417 -18.78 4.06 -9.48
CA ASP A 417 -18.68 5.54 -9.50
C ASP A 417 -17.36 6.00 -10.16
N ASP A 418 -16.27 5.27 -9.95
CA ASP A 418 -14.97 5.55 -10.59
C ASP A 418 -15.00 5.35 -12.10
N GLN A 419 -15.69 4.31 -12.59
CA GLN A 419 -15.85 4.09 -14.03
C GLN A 419 -16.64 5.23 -14.67
N LEU A 420 -17.76 5.64 -14.06
CA LEU A 420 -18.59 6.75 -14.55
C LEU A 420 -17.79 8.05 -14.61
N ARG A 421 -17.05 8.38 -13.55
CA ARG A 421 -16.16 9.54 -13.51
C ARG A 421 -15.11 9.50 -14.63
N CYS A 422 -14.44 8.38 -14.81
CA CYS A 422 -13.42 8.23 -15.85
C CYS A 422 -14.02 8.38 -17.26
N ILE A 423 -15.24 7.88 -17.48
CA ILE A 423 -15.97 8.04 -18.75
C ILE A 423 -16.27 9.53 -19.01
N GLU A 424 -16.77 10.25 -18.00
CA GLU A 424 -17.05 11.68 -18.10
C GLU A 424 -15.77 12.49 -18.40
N GLU A 425 -14.68 12.21 -17.71
CA GLU A 425 -13.39 12.86 -17.94
C GLU A 425 -12.87 12.64 -19.35
N ILE A 426 -12.95 11.41 -19.88
CA ILE A 426 -12.51 11.07 -21.23
C ILE A 426 -13.39 11.75 -22.28
N LYS A 427 -14.71 11.71 -22.12
CA LYS A 427 -15.65 12.38 -23.03
C LYS A 427 -15.42 13.88 -23.05
N HIS A 428 -15.22 14.49 -21.87
CA HIS A 428 -14.94 15.92 -21.77
C HIS A 428 -13.65 16.30 -22.53
N ASP A 429 -12.59 15.52 -22.41
CA ASP A 429 -11.34 15.77 -23.14
C ASP A 429 -11.55 15.64 -24.66
N MET A 430 -12.30 14.62 -25.12
CA MET A 430 -12.60 14.43 -26.54
C MET A 430 -13.43 15.58 -27.12
N GLU A 431 -14.24 16.26 -26.33
CA GLU A 431 -15.03 17.43 -26.74
C GLU A 431 -14.22 18.74 -26.80
N GLN A 432 -12.96 18.72 -26.35
CA GLN A 432 -12.08 19.89 -26.45
C GLN A 432 -11.40 19.98 -27.81
N PRO A 433 -11.05 21.18 -28.27
CA PRO A 433 -10.34 21.36 -29.54
C PRO A 433 -8.87 20.93 -29.51
N ALA A 434 -8.33 20.61 -28.35
CA ALA A 434 -6.97 20.11 -28.17
C ALA A 434 -6.95 18.57 -28.18
N PRO A 435 -6.01 17.89 -28.86
CA PRO A 435 -5.97 16.44 -28.89
C PRO A 435 -5.77 15.83 -27.50
N MET A 436 -6.64 14.92 -27.08
CA MET A 436 -6.54 14.20 -25.82
C MET A 436 -5.27 13.33 -25.74
N ASP A 437 -4.59 13.28 -24.60
CA ASP A 437 -3.59 12.27 -24.23
C ASP A 437 -3.78 11.82 -22.79
N ARG A 438 -4.69 10.90 -22.60
CA ARG A 438 -5.09 10.46 -21.26
C ARG A 438 -4.63 9.04 -20.98
N LEU A 439 -4.16 8.83 -19.75
CA LEU A 439 -3.80 7.51 -19.21
C LEU A 439 -4.94 7.03 -18.29
N LEU A 440 -5.59 5.94 -18.66
CA LEU A 440 -6.56 5.25 -17.82
C LEU A 440 -5.88 4.11 -17.05
N CYS A 441 -5.75 4.28 -15.75
CA CYS A 441 -5.19 3.30 -14.83
C CYS A 441 -6.31 2.57 -14.09
N GLY A 442 -6.12 1.29 -13.82
CA GLY A 442 -7.03 0.48 -13.00
C GLY A 442 -6.58 -0.96 -12.98
N ASP A 443 -6.88 -1.69 -11.93
CA ASP A 443 -6.49 -3.09 -11.82
C ASP A 443 -7.05 -3.96 -12.97
N VAL A 444 -6.45 -5.15 -13.13
CA VAL A 444 -6.91 -6.10 -14.14
C VAL A 444 -8.37 -6.48 -13.86
N GLY A 445 -9.24 -6.35 -14.87
CA GLY A 445 -10.67 -6.67 -14.74
C GLY A 445 -11.54 -5.56 -14.13
N PHE A 446 -11.04 -4.31 -14.01
CA PHE A 446 -11.83 -3.15 -13.54
C PHE A 446 -12.61 -2.44 -14.65
N GLY A 447 -12.82 -3.08 -15.79
CA GLY A 447 -13.67 -2.56 -16.86
C GLY A 447 -13.01 -1.50 -17.75
N LYS A 448 -11.67 -1.32 -17.72
CA LYS A 448 -10.96 -0.36 -18.59
C LYS A 448 -11.35 -0.47 -20.07
N THR A 449 -11.56 -1.69 -20.57
CA THR A 449 -11.96 -1.95 -21.96
C THR A 449 -13.35 -1.38 -22.26
N GLU A 450 -14.31 -1.48 -21.34
CA GLU A 450 -15.65 -0.90 -21.51
C GLU A 450 -15.58 0.63 -21.55
N VAL A 451 -14.78 1.24 -20.66
CA VAL A 451 -14.55 2.70 -20.66
C VAL A 451 -13.96 3.14 -22.01
N ALA A 452 -12.97 2.38 -22.54
CA ALA A 452 -12.40 2.67 -23.84
C ALA A 452 -13.40 2.47 -24.99
N LEU A 453 -14.28 1.47 -24.91
CA LEU A 453 -15.32 1.20 -25.91
C LEU A 453 -16.30 2.37 -26.05
N ARG A 454 -16.66 3.03 -24.95
CA ARG A 454 -17.52 4.23 -25.00
C ARG A 454 -16.86 5.39 -25.73
N ALA A 455 -15.55 5.59 -25.52
CA ALA A 455 -14.78 6.57 -26.28
C ALA A 455 -14.67 6.20 -27.77
N VAL A 456 -14.48 4.92 -28.08
CA VAL A 456 -14.46 4.41 -29.47
C VAL A 456 -15.81 4.63 -30.14
N PHE A 457 -16.90 4.33 -29.48
CA PHE A 457 -18.26 4.52 -30.02
C PHE A 457 -18.52 6.00 -30.31
N LYS A 458 -18.17 6.91 -29.37
CA LYS A 458 -18.27 8.36 -29.58
C LYS A 458 -17.45 8.83 -30.81
N CYS A 459 -16.23 8.31 -30.97
CA CYS A 459 -15.39 8.63 -32.11
C CYS A 459 -16.03 8.21 -33.46
N VAL A 460 -16.61 7.02 -33.50
CA VAL A 460 -17.22 6.48 -34.74
C VAL A 460 -18.53 7.18 -35.08
N LEU A 461 -19.31 7.62 -34.10
CA LEU A 461 -20.55 8.37 -34.32
C LEU A 461 -20.29 9.70 -35.08
N ASP A 462 -19.14 10.32 -34.88
CA ASP A 462 -18.72 11.52 -35.60
C ASP A 462 -18.04 11.22 -36.96
N GLY A 463 -18.14 9.96 -37.41
CA GLY A 463 -17.63 9.51 -38.72
C GLY A 463 -16.09 9.41 -38.77
N LYS A 464 -15.41 9.40 -37.60
CA LYS A 464 -13.95 9.20 -37.50
C LYS A 464 -13.60 7.74 -37.36
N GLN A 465 -12.40 7.37 -37.80
CA GLN A 465 -11.87 6.01 -37.64
C GLN A 465 -11.16 5.88 -36.29
N CYS A 466 -11.22 4.69 -35.69
CA CYS A 466 -10.53 4.36 -34.46
C CYS A 466 -9.52 3.21 -34.67
N ALA A 467 -8.34 3.37 -34.07
CA ALA A 467 -7.32 2.32 -33.99
C ALA A 467 -7.19 1.81 -32.56
N VAL A 468 -7.29 0.48 -32.38
CA VAL A 468 -7.07 -0.17 -31.07
C VAL A 468 -5.82 -1.01 -31.14
N LEU A 469 -4.78 -0.58 -30.45
CA LEU A 469 -3.47 -1.18 -30.47
C LEU A 469 -3.23 -2.02 -29.23
N VAL A 470 -2.86 -3.27 -29.43
CA VAL A 470 -2.61 -4.22 -28.36
C VAL A 470 -1.30 -4.97 -28.57
N PRO A 471 -0.62 -5.44 -27.50
CA PRO A 471 0.72 -6.00 -27.60
C PRO A 471 0.80 -7.37 -28.25
N THR A 472 -0.25 -8.19 -28.20
CA THR A 472 -0.24 -9.58 -28.68
C THR A 472 -1.41 -9.88 -29.62
N THR A 473 -1.20 -10.88 -30.51
CA THR A 473 -2.22 -11.33 -31.46
C THR A 473 -3.45 -11.91 -30.77
N ILE A 474 -3.26 -12.61 -29.66
CA ILE A 474 -4.34 -13.21 -28.87
C ILE A 474 -5.22 -12.12 -28.24
N LEU A 475 -4.60 -11.11 -27.63
CA LEU A 475 -5.32 -9.99 -27.06
C LEU A 475 -6.05 -9.18 -28.14
N ALA A 476 -5.45 -9.02 -29.33
CA ALA A 476 -6.11 -8.39 -30.47
C ALA A 476 -7.37 -9.14 -30.87
N TRP A 477 -7.33 -10.47 -30.91
CA TRP A 477 -8.48 -11.31 -31.21
C TRP A 477 -9.58 -11.19 -30.14
N GLN A 478 -9.21 -11.21 -28.85
CA GLN A 478 -10.17 -11.04 -27.75
C GLN A 478 -10.85 -9.68 -27.77
N HIS A 479 -10.09 -8.59 -27.95
CA HIS A 479 -10.66 -7.26 -28.13
C HIS A 479 -11.58 -7.21 -29.34
N TYR A 480 -11.16 -7.78 -30.47
CA TYR A 480 -11.98 -7.87 -31.68
C TYR A 480 -13.33 -8.54 -31.40
N GLN A 481 -13.34 -9.67 -30.71
CA GLN A 481 -14.58 -10.39 -30.33
C GLN A 481 -15.44 -9.58 -29.37
N THR A 482 -14.84 -8.92 -28.40
CA THR A 482 -15.55 -8.07 -27.45
C THR A 482 -16.18 -6.87 -28.15
N PHE A 483 -15.47 -6.25 -29.09
CA PHE A 483 -15.96 -5.12 -29.88
C PHE A 483 -17.10 -5.57 -30.79
N LEU A 484 -16.99 -6.71 -31.49
CA LEU A 484 -18.09 -7.26 -32.31
C LEU A 484 -19.34 -7.46 -31.49
N ARG A 485 -19.26 -8.07 -30.32
CA ARG A 485 -20.41 -8.33 -29.44
C ARG A 485 -21.04 -7.05 -28.94
N ARG A 486 -20.25 -6.10 -28.46
CA ARG A 486 -20.77 -4.83 -27.90
C ARG A 486 -21.34 -3.90 -28.96
N LEU A 487 -20.79 -3.94 -30.17
CA LEU A 487 -21.24 -3.10 -31.28
C LEU A 487 -22.29 -3.79 -32.16
N GLU A 488 -22.75 -4.99 -31.77
CA GLU A 488 -23.80 -5.71 -32.49
C GLU A 488 -25.09 -4.89 -32.56
N GLY A 489 -25.67 -4.80 -33.76
CA GLY A 489 -26.86 -4.01 -34.01
C GLY A 489 -26.62 -2.57 -34.41
N TYR A 490 -25.39 -2.07 -34.39
CA TYR A 490 -25.00 -0.77 -34.93
C TYR A 490 -24.31 -0.90 -36.29
N PRO A 491 -24.46 0.07 -37.20
CA PRO A 491 -23.84 0.04 -38.54
C PRO A 491 -22.35 0.36 -38.49
N ILE A 492 -21.59 -0.30 -37.64
CA ILE A 492 -20.16 -0.06 -37.40
C ILE A 492 -19.36 -1.27 -37.87
N THR A 493 -18.36 -1.02 -38.71
CA THR A 493 -17.49 -2.06 -39.24
C THR A 493 -16.22 -2.20 -38.43
N VAL A 494 -16.06 -3.34 -37.74
CA VAL A 494 -14.86 -3.67 -36.99
C VAL A 494 -14.04 -4.70 -37.74
N GLU A 495 -12.73 -4.50 -37.83
CA GLU A 495 -11.79 -5.43 -38.47
C GLU A 495 -10.56 -5.72 -37.61
N LEU A 496 -9.99 -6.92 -37.82
CA LEU A 496 -8.79 -7.36 -37.12
C LEU A 496 -7.59 -7.34 -38.06
N LEU A 497 -6.56 -6.55 -37.72
CA LEU A 497 -5.29 -6.52 -38.49
C LEU A 497 -4.17 -7.14 -37.64
N SER A 498 -4.01 -8.44 -37.75
CA SER A 498 -2.97 -9.21 -37.09
C SER A 498 -2.47 -10.34 -37.98
N ARG A 499 -1.50 -11.12 -37.50
CA ARG A 499 -1.00 -12.29 -38.22
C ARG A 499 -2.03 -13.43 -38.37
N PHE A 500 -3.16 -13.38 -37.67
CA PHE A 500 -4.30 -14.30 -37.90
C PHE A 500 -5.00 -14.08 -39.24
N ARG A 501 -4.68 -13.00 -39.92
CA ARG A 501 -5.19 -12.74 -41.29
C ARG A 501 -4.13 -13.09 -42.30
N THR A 502 -4.49 -13.79 -43.37
CA THR A 502 -3.59 -14.10 -44.46
C THR A 502 -3.06 -12.81 -45.14
N PRO A 503 -1.89 -12.81 -45.76
CA PRO A 503 -1.36 -11.63 -46.44
C PRO A 503 -2.33 -10.99 -47.45
N LYS A 504 -3.16 -11.83 -48.14
CA LYS A 504 -4.21 -11.34 -49.04
C LYS A 504 -5.30 -10.56 -48.27
N GLN A 505 -5.80 -11.14 -47.17
CA GLN A 505 -6.80 -10.51 -46.34
C GLN A 505 -6.26 -9.21 -45.71
N GLN A 506 -5.01 -9.21 -45.23
CA GLN A 506 -4.40 -7.99 -44.69
C GLN A 506 -4.36 -6.87 -45.75
N LYS A 507 -3.99 -7.19 -47.00
CA LYS A 507 -3.96 -6.20 -48.10
C LYS A 507 -5.36 -5.66 -48.41
N GLU A 508 -6.39 -6.49 -48.37
CA GLU A 508 -7.77 -6.08 -48.56
C GLU A 508 -8.26 -5.18 -47.42
N ILE A 509 -7.96 -5.54 -46.16
CA ILE A 509 -8.26 -4.74 -44.98
C ILE A 509 -7.59 -3.37 -45.09
N LEU A 510 -6.31 -3.30 -45.44
CA LEU A 510 -5.58 -2.06 -45.59
C LEU A 510 -6.20 -1.15 -46.65
N GLN A 511 -6.66 -1.70 -47.76
CA GLN A 511 -7.34 -0.93 -48.79
C GLN A 511 -8.70 -0.40 -48.31
N ARG A 512 -9.51 -1.24 -47.67
CA ARG A 512 -10.81 -0.86 -47.12
C ARG A 512 -10.65 0.21 -46.00
N LEU A 513 -9.56 0.12 -45.22
CA LEU A 513 -9.22 1.11 -44.20
C LEU A 513 -8.89 2.46 -44.83
N ALA A 514 -8.06 2.48 -45.88
CA ALA A 514 -7.73 3.69 -46.60
C ALA A 514 -8.94 4.31 -47.32
N ASP A 515 -9.90 3.47 -47.77
CA ASP A 515 -11.15 3.91 -48.39
C ASP A 515 -12.16 4.47 -47.37
N GLY A 516 -11.92 4.29 -46.06
CA GLY A 516 -12.85 4.69 -44.98
C GLY A 516 -14.05 3.75 -44.84
N LYS A 517 -13.94 2.48 -45.24
CA LYS A 517 -15.00 1.44 -45.13
C LYS A 517 -14.87 0.61 -43.84
N ILE A 518 -13.88 0.91 -43.03
CA ILE A 518 -13.64 0.30 -41.71
C ILE A 518 -13.62 1.43 -40.69
N ASP A 519 -14.48 1.34 -39.70
CA ASP A 519 -14.61 2.35 -38.66
C ASP A 519 -13.67 2.08 -37.50
N VAL A 520 -13.53 0.82 -37.09
CA VAL A 520 -12.66 0.38 -36.00
C VAL A 520 -11.71 -0.70 -36.47
N VAL A 521 -10.43 -0.51 -36.27
CA VAL A 521 -9.42 -1.56 -36.54
C VAL A 521 -8.69 -1.93 -35.26
N VAL A 522 -8.77 -3.20 -34.90
CA VAL A 522 -8.02 -3.78 -33.78
C VAL A 522 -6.78 -4.47 -34.29
N GLY A 523 -5.62 -4.25 -33.71
CA GLY A 523 -4.42 -4.94 -34.19
C GLY A 523 -3.20 -4.77 -33.27
N THR A 524 -2.13 -5.42 -33.68
CA THR A 524 -0.84 -5.39 -33.00
C THR A 524 0.09 -4.33 -33.60
N HIS A 525 1.39 -4.45 -33.34
CA HIS A 525 2.42 -3.59 -33.95
C HIS A 525 2.30 -3.46 -35.48
N ARG A 526 1.53 -4.32 -36.17
CA ARG A 526 1.20 -4.23 -37.59
C ARG A 526 0.48 -2.93 -37.95
N LEU A 527 -0.34 -2.38 -37.03
CA LEU A 527 -1.04 -1.10 -37.22
C LEU A 527 -0.11 0.12 -37.34
N VAL A 528 1.13 -0.02 -36.94
CA VAL A 528 2.11 1.09 -36.92
C VAL A 528 3.08 1.02 -38.11
N GLN A 529 2.91 0.09 -39.04
CA GLN A 529 3.75 -0.01 -40.21
C GLN A 529 3.40 1.09 -41.23
N GLU A 530 4.36 1.43 -42.09
CA GLU A 530 4.28 2.56 -43.02
C GLU A 530 3.22 2.41 -44.11
N ASP A 531 2.82 1.18 -44.37
CA ASP A 531 1.79 0.83 -45.36
C ASP A 531 0.36 0.99 -44.82
N VAL A 532 0.18 1.21 -43.53
CA VAL A 532 -1.13 1.43 -42.92
C VAL A 532 -1.50 2.91 -43.11
N ARG A 533 -2.58 3.16 -43.83
CA ARG A 533 -3.10 4.50 -44.06
C ARG A 533 -4.56 4.55 -43.61
N PHE A 534 -4.87 5.51 -42.76
CA PHE A 534 -6.23 5.84 -42.38
C PHE A 534 -6.77 6.96 -43.26
N ARG A 535 -8.05 6.92 -43.57
CA ARG A 535 -8.70 8.03 -44.25
C ARG A 535 -8.89 9.22 -43.34
N ASP A 536 -9.36 8.97 -42.11
CA ASP A 536 -9.62 10.02 -41.09
C ASP A 536 -9.58 9.43 -39.68
N LEU A 537 -8.38 9.29 -39.12
CA LEU A 537 -8.18 8.74 -37.77
C LEU A 537 -8.48 9.80 -36.72
N GLY A 538 -9.46 9.55 -35.82
CA GLY A 538 -9.84 10.43 -34.72
C GLY A 538 -9.32 9.98 -33.36
N LEU A 539 -9.32 8.65 -33.08
CA LEU A 539 -8.95 8.10 -31.80
C LEU A 539 -7.99 6.92 -31.95
N CYS A 540 -6.95 6.89 -31.10
CA CYS A 540 -6.07 5.73 -30.93
C CYS A 540 -6.11 5.23 -29.49
N VAL A 541 -6.61 4.02 -29.28
CA VAL A 541 -6.59 3.33 -27.99
C VAL A 541 -5.35 2.43 -27.92
N ILE A 542 -4.55 2.54 -26.86
CA ILE A 542 -3.32 1.77 -26.67
C ILE A 542 -3.46 0.97 -25.37
N ASP A 543 -3.50 -0.35 -25.47
CA ASP A 543 -3.52 -1.20 -24.30
C ASP A 543 -2.10 -1.68 -23.95
N GLU A 544 -1.75 -1.67 -22.67
CA GLU A 544 -0.46 -2.10 -22.13
C GLU A 544 0.76 -1.47 -22.85
N GLU A 545 0.79 -0.13 -22.94
CA GLU A 545 1.84 0.64 -23.64
C GLU A 545 3.28 0.21 -23.28
N GLN A 546 3.51 -0.27 -22.04
CA GLN A 546 4.83 -0.68 -21.58
C GLN A 546 5.44 -1.85 -22.34
N ARG A 547 4.63 -2.62 -23.05
CA ARG A 547 5.07 -3.79 -23.83
C ARG A 547 5.54 -3.47 -25.22
N PHE A 548 5.38 -2.22 -25.64
CA PHE A 548 5.85 -1.78 -26.96
C PHE A 548 7.30 -1.30 -26.95
N GLY A 549 8.07 -1.67 -27.97
CA GLY A 549 9.47 -1.27 -28.14
C GLY A 549 9.64 0.23 -28.41
N VAL A 550 10.87 0.75 -28.22
CA VAL A 550 11.21 2.18 -28.37
C VAL A 550 10.85 2.71 -29.76
N LYS A 551 11.19 1.98 -30.83
CA LYS A 551 10.87 2.37 -32.22
C LYS A 551 9.37 2.47 -32.48
N GLN A 552 8.59 1.62 -31.88
CA GLN A 552 7.14 1.64 -31.98
C GLN A 552 6.56 2.85 -31.24
N LYS A 553 7.09 3.15 -30.05
CA LYS A 553 6.71 4.36 -29.28
C LYS A 553 7.03 5.66 -30.02
N GLU A 554 8.14 5.71 -30.76
CA GLU A 554 8.48 6.89 -31.57
C GLU A 554 7.52 7.09 -32.75
N LYS A 555 7.08 6.03 -33.42
CA LYS A 555 6.03 6.10 -34.43
C LYS A 555 4.69 6.54 -33.87
N PHE A 556 4.33 6.10 -32.65
CA PHE A 556 3.17 6.65 -31.93
C PHE A 556 3.29 8.14 -31.67
N LYS A 557 4.49 8.64 -31.36
CA LYS A 557 4.72 10.07 -31.20
C LYS A 557 4.42 10.86 -32.48
N GLN A 558 4.62 10.27 -33.65
CA GLN A 558 4.30 10.90 -34.94
C GLN A 558 2.78 10.94 -35.21
N LEU A 559 2.03 9.89 -34.78
CA LEU A 559 0.56 9.88 -34.82
C LEU A 559 -0.06 10.86 -33.80
N LYS A 560 0.68 11.19 -32.75
CA LYS A 560 0.25 12.07 -31.65
C LYS A 560 -0.04 13.53 -32.03
N GLY A 561 0.30 13.97 -33.24
CA GLY A 561 0.20 15.39 -33.60
C GLY A 561 -1.23 15.94 -33.61
N SER A 562 -2.24 15.14 -34.02
CA SER A 562 -3.60 15.62 -34.23
C SER A 562 -4.69 14.63 -33.85
N VAL A 563 -4.35 13.47 -33.30
CA VAL A 563 -5.28 12.36 -32.97
C VAL A 563 -5.38 12.21 -31.46
N ASP A 564 -6.56 11.94 -30.96
CA ASP A 564 -6.80 11.62 -29.54
C ASP A 564 -6.17 10.30 -29.17
N ILE A 565 -5.51 10.23 -28.01
CA ILE A 565 -4.86 9.03 -27.52
C ILE A 565 -5.37 8.71 -26.11
N LEU A 566 -5.93 7.49 -26.02
CA LEU A 566 -6.33 6.88 -24.76
C LEU A 566 -5.44 5.66 -24.49
N THR A 567 -4.67 5.70 -23.42
CA THR A 567 -3.79 4.59 -23.04
C THR A 567 -4.39 3.87 -21.83
N LEU A 568 -4.44 2.54 -21.90
CA LEU A 568 -4.92 1.69 -20.81
C LEU A 568 -3.73 1.01 -20.13
N SER A 569 -3.72 0.97 -18.81
CA SER A 569 -2.68 0.24 -18.04
C SER A 569 -3.24 -0.35 -16.75
N ALA A 570 -2.80 -1.58 -16.42
CA ALA A 570 -3.09 -2.18 -15.12
C ALA A 570 -2.05 -1.81 -14.07
N THR A 571 -0.78 -1.67 -14.48
CA THR A 571 0.35 -1.28 -13.63
C THR A 571 1.15 -0.23 -14.38
N PRO A 572 0.93 1.06 -14.11
CA PRO A 572 1.66 2.10 -14.83
C PRO A 572 3.16 1.94 -14.57
N ILE A 573 3.96 2.00 -15.64
CA ILE A 573 5.41 2.06 -15.49
C ILE A 573 5.75 3.34 -14.72
N PRO A 574 6.75 3.30 -13.85
CA PRO A 574 7.18 4.48 -13.10
C PRO A 574 7.39 5.74 -13.96
N ARG A 575 7.91 5.59 -15.19
CA ARG A 575 8.09 6.72 -16.13
C ARG A 575 6.75 7.33 -16.59
N THR A 576 5.81 6.51 -17.03
CA THR A 576 4.49 6.97 -17.49
C THR A 576 3.70 7.56 -16.33
N LEU A 577 3.84 6.94 -15.16
CA LEU A 577 3.26 7.42 -13.90
C LEU A 577 3.86 8.79 -13.52
N ASN A 578 5.18 8.96 -13.59
CA ASN A 578 5.84 10.23 -13.32
C ASN A 578 5.36 11.35 -14.24
N MET A 579 5.15 11.05 -15.51
CA MET A 579 4.64 12.03 -16.48
C MET A 579 3.19 12.43 -16.19
N ALA A 580 2.38 11.50 -15.75
CA ALA A 580 1.01 11.78 -15.35
C ALA A 580 0.95 12.60 -14.04
N MET A 581 1.75 12.20 -13.05
CA MET A 581 1.81 12.87 -11.74
C MET A 581 2.40 14.28 -11.80
N SER A 582 3.30 14.54 -12.74
CA SER A 582 3.85 15.87 -12.99
C SER A 582 2.91 16.80 -13.78
N GLY A 583 1.68 16.35 -14.12
CA GLY A 583 0.71 17.14 -14.88
C GLY A 583 1.08 17.33 -16.37
N ILE A 584 1.97 16.49 -16.89
CA ILE A 584 2.34 16.49 -18.31
C ILE A 584 1.30 15.74 -19.13
N ARG A 585 0.69 14.70 -18.53
CA ARG A 585 -0.29 13.83 -19.16
C ARG A 585 -1.49 13.67 -18.23
N ASP A 586 -2.69 13.77 -18.79
CA ASP A 586 -3.91 13.55 -18.02
C ASP A 586 -4.06 12.09 -17.57
N MET A 587 -4.61 11.89 -16.38
CA MET A 587 -4.74 10.55 -15.80
C MET A 587 -6.10 10.38 -15.13
N SER A 588 -6.75 9.26 -15.45
CA SER A 588 -7.94 8.75 -14.76
C SER A 588 -7.64 7.44 -14.07
N VAL A 589 -8.13 7.24 -12.86
CA VAL A 589 -7.85 6.04 -12.06
C VAL A 589 -9.16 5.38 -11.62
N ILE A 590 -9.27 4.07 -11.87
CA ILE A 590 -10.36 3.22 -11.37
C ILE A 590 -9.81 2.43 -10.19
N ASN A 591 -10.24 2.77 -8.98
CA ASN A 591 -9.85 2.10 -7.73
C ASN A 591 -10.93 1.11 -7.25
N GLU A 592 -12.18 1.31 -7.66
CA GLU A 592 -13.29 0.48 -7.24
C GLU A 592 -13.42 -0.76 -8.10
N ALA A 593 -13.50 -1.93 -7.45
CA ALA A 593 -13.77 -3.19 -8.13
C ALA A 593 -15.27 -3.32 -8.47
N PRO A 594 -15.63 -3.98 -9.59
CA PRO A 594 -17.02 -4.38 -9.86
C PRO A 594 -17.60 -5.22 -8.71
N GLN A 595 -18.94 -5.12 -8.50
CA GLN A 595 -19.61 -5.65 -7.31
C GLN A 595 -19.46 -7.18 -7.12
N ASP A 596 -19.39 -7.96 -8.17
CA ASP A 596 -19.35 -9.44 -8.12
C ASP A 596 -17.94 -10.02 -8.04
N ARG A 597 -16.94 -9.21 -7.74
CA ARG A 597 -15.56 -9.65 -7.75
C ARG A 597 -15.04 -9.93 -6.35
N HIS A 598 -14.36 -11.08 -6.19
CA HIS A 598 -13.69 -11.47 -4.96
C HIS A 598 -12.18 -11.30 -5.07
N PRO A 599 -11.49 -10.85 -4.01
CA PRO A 599 -10.03 -10.81 -3.96
C PRO A 599 -9.44 -12.20 -4.18
N VAL A 600 -8.34 -12.27 -4.95
CA VAL A 600 -7.64 -13.54 -5.20
C VAL A 600 -6.91 -13.96 -3.92
N GLN A 601 -7.27 -15.14 -3.41
CA GLN A 601 -6.56 -15.77 -2.29
C GLN A 601 -5.13 -16.06 -2.71
N THR A 602 -4.19 -15.42 -2.04
CA THR A 602 -2.77 -15.47 -2.40
C THR A 602 -1.98 -16.25 -1.38
N TYR A 603 -1.32 -17.31 -1.82
CA TYR A 603 -0.45 -18.15 -1.01
C TYR A 603 0.99 -18.02 -1.48
N VAL A 604 1.90 -17.86 -0.54
CA VAL A 604 3.35 -17.89 -0.78
C VAL A 604 3.93 -19.01 0.07
N LEU A 605 4.45 -20.05 -0.57
CA LEU A 605 4.86 -21.28 0.12
C LEU A 605 6.04 -21.97 -0.56
N GLU A 606 6.73 -22.83 0.16
CA GLU A 606 7.68 -23.75 -0.44
C GLU A 606 6.96 -24.72 -1.38
N TYR A 607 7.61 -25.06 -2.48
CA TYR A 607 7.04 -26.01 -3.45
C TYR A 607 6.87 -27.40 -2.80
N ASP A 608 5.64 -27.88 -2.82
CA ASP A 608 5.27 -29.21 -2.34
C ASP A 608 4.27 -29.84 -3.29
N ASP A 609 4.63 -31.00 -3.88
CA ASP A 609 3.80 -31.68 -4.88
C ASP A 609 2.40 -31.99 -4.37
N HIS A 610 2.27 -32.40 -3.11
CA HIS A 610 1.00 -32.78 -2.53
C HIS A 610 0.05 -31.56 -2.41
N ILE A 611 0.56 -30.41 -1.95
CA ILE A 611 -0.22 -29.18 -1.79
C ILE A 611 -0.68 -28.70 -3.17
N ILE A 612 0.21 -28.71 -4.14
CA ILE A 612 -0.06 -28.25 -5.50
C ILE A 612 -1.09 -29.18 -6.19
N THR A 613 -0.91 -30.48 -6.12
CA THR A 613 -1.84 -31.46 -6.69
C THR A 613 -3.23 -31.34 -6.05
N GLU A 614 -3.32 -31.13 -4.75
CA GLU A 614 -4.59 -30.92 -4.07
C GLU A 614 -5.25 -29.58 -4.45
N ALA A 615 -4.48 -28.51 -4.64
CA ALA A 615 -5.01 -27.23 -5.12
C ALA A 615 -5.61 -27.38 -6.52
N ILE A 616 -4.94 -28.12 -7.40
CA ILE A 616 -5.44 -28.43 -8.75
C ILE A 616 -6.72 -29.27 -8.66
N ARG A 617 -6.73 -30.37 -7.91
CA ARG A 617 -7.92 -31.22 -7.74
C ARG A 617 -9.12 -30.43 -7.20
N LYS A 618 -8.88 -29.51 -6.28
CA LYS A 618 -9.92 -28.60 -5.75
C LYS A 618 -10.56 -27.79 -6.88
N GLU A 619 -9.74 -27.25 -7.78
CA GLU A 619 -10.23 -26.48 -8.92
C GLU A 619 -11.01 -27.35 -9.92
N LEU A 620 -10.46 -28.52 -10.28
CA LEU A 620 -11.09 -29.44 -11.24
C LEU A 620 -12.45 -29.95 -10.75
N ARG A 621 -12.59 -30.28 -9.46
CA ARG A 621 -13.86 -30.74 -8.87
C ARG A 621 -14.99 -29.71 -8.98
N ARG A 622 -14.68 -28.43 -8.92
CA ARG A 622 -15.67 -27.36 -9.12
C ARG A 622 -15.84 -26.97 -10.59
N GLY A 623 -15.25 -27.71 -11.51
CA GLY A 623 -15.33 -27.50 -12.96
C GLY A 623 -14.58 -26.25 -13.44
N GLY A 624 -13.60 -25.78 -12.68
CA GLY A 624 -12.72 -24.69 -13.05
C GLY A 624 -11.48 -25.17 -13.80
N GLN A 625 -10.68 -24.21 -14.28
CA GLN A 625 -9.44 -24.45 -15.01
C GLN A 625 -8.25 -23.87 -14.27
N VAL A 626 -7.05 -24.37 -14.55
CA VAL A 626 -5.81 -24.03 -13.84
C VAL A 626 -4.76 -23.49 -14.82
N PHE A 627 -4.17 -22.34 -14.48
CA PHE A 627 -2.91 -21.92 -15.05
C PHE A 627 -1.75 -22.42 -14.18
N TYR A 628 -0.86 -23.19 -14.79
CA TYR A 628 0.37 -23.66 -14.17
C TYR A 628 1.57 -23.03 -14.87
N LEU A 629 2.26 -22.12 -14.21
CA LEU A 629 3.36 -21.37 -14.80
C LEU A 629 4.70 -22.00 -14.42
N HIS A 630 5.37 -22.53 -15.47
CA HIS A 630 6.72 -23.05 -15.41
C HIS A 630 7.63 -22.28 -16.37
N ASN A 631 8.54 -21.46 -15.85
CA ASN A 631 9.27 -20.48 -16.65
C ASN A 631 10.54 -21.03 -17.34
N ARG A 632 10.55 -22.35 -17.68
CA ARG A 632 11.66 -22.99 -18.39
C ARG A 632 11.13 -23.86 -19.51
N ILE A 633 11.40 -23.46 -20.76
CA ILE A 633 10.93 -24.18 -21.94
C ILE A 633 11.50 -25.59 -22.00
N ASP A 634 12.77 -25.76 -21.60
CA ASP A 634 13.49 -27.03 -21.73
C ASP A 634 12.88 -28.16 -20.86
N ASN A 635 12.20 -27.82 -19.77
CA ASN A 635 11.65 -28.77 -18.82
C ASN A 635 10.10 -28.74 -18.75
N ILE A 636 9.43 -27.93 -19.53
CA ILE A 636 7.98 -27.74 -19.44
C ILE A 636 7.21 -29.04 -19.72
N GLU A 637 7.70 -29.85 -20.67
CA GLU A 637 7.10 -31.15 -20.99
C GLU A 637 7.33 -32.18 -19.88
N LEU A 638 8.45 -32.11 -19.15
CA LEU A 638 8.68 -32.98 -18.00
C LEU A 638 7.74 -32.64 -16.85
N THR A 639 7.52 -31.35 -16.58
CA THR A 639 6.54 -30.90 -15.60
C THR A 639 5.12 -31.33 -16.00
N ALA A 640 4.76 -31.20 -17.26
CA ALA A 640 3.46 -31.65 -17.75
C ALA A 640 3.29 -33.17 -17.67
N ALA A 641 4.36 -33.95 -17.95
CA ALA A 641 4.33 -35.42 -17.82
C ALA A 641 4.13 -35.83 -16.36
N HIS A 642 4.87 -35.18 -15.42
CA HIS A 642 4.70 -35.43 -13.98
C HIS A 642 3.26 -35.12 -13.52
N LEU A 643 2.71 -33.99 -13.93
CA LEU A 643 1.32 -33.64 -13.61
C LEU A 643 0.31 -34.65 -14.21
N ARG A 644 0.57 -35.23 -15.38
CA ARG A 644 -0.29 -36.27 -15.97
C ARG A 644 -0.24 -37.60 -15.20
N GLU A 645 0.89 -37.92 -14.59
CA GLU A 645 1.01 -39.09 -13.70
C GLU A 645 0.21 -38.88 -12.39
N GLU A 646 0.31 -37.69 -11.81
CA GLU A 646 -0.40 -37.34 -10.56
C GLU A 646 -1.91 -37.10 -10.76
N LEU A 647 -2.32 -36.64 -11.94
CA LEU A 647 -3.69 -36.22 -12.28
C LEU A 647 -4.13 -36.85 -13.61
N PRO A 648 -4.31 -38.18 -13.65
CA PRO A 648 -4.67 -38.88 -14.92
C PRO A 648 -6.05 -38.50 -15.45
N GLU A 649 -6.91 -37.93 -14.62
CA GLU A 649 -8.23 -37.42 -14.98
C GLU A 649 -8.21 -36.09 -15.72
N ALA A 650 -7.11 -35.33 -15.66
CA ALA A 650 -7.03 -33.96 -16.16
C ALA A 650 -6.50 -33.90 -17.61
N ARG A 651 -7.07 -33.03 -18.42
CA ARG A 651 -6.62 -32.72 -19.78
C ARG A 651 -5.56 -31.63 -19.72
N ILE A 652 -4.28 -32.01 -19.78
CA ILE A 652 -3.12 -31.13 -19.59
C ILE A 652 -2.46 -30.85 -20.93
N VAL A 653 -2.31 -29.58 -21.24
CA VAL A 653 -1.64 -29.06 -22.44
C VAL A 653 -0.53 -28.10 -22.07
N THR A 654 0.54 -28.11 -22.85
CA THR A 654 1.67 -27.17 -22.68
C THR A 654 1.59 -26.01 -23.66
N ALA A 655 2.05 -24.82 -23.27
CA ALA A 655 2.12 -23.66 -24.14
C ALA A 655 3.35 -22.77 -23.83
N HIS A 656 4.13 -22.45 -24.84
CA HIS A 656 5.33 -21.61 -24.66
C HIS A 656 5.64 -20.74 -25.89
N GLY A 657 6.47 -19.71 -25.71
CA GLY A 657 6.76 -18.72 -26.73
C GLY A 657 7.57 -19.18 -27.95
N LYS A 658 8.05 -20.46 -28.01
CA LYS A 658 8.70 -21.03 -29.17
C LYS A 658 7.71 -21.75 -30.10
N MET A 659 6.46 -21.97 -29.70
CA MET A 659 5.40 -22.53 -30.53
C MET A 659 5.00 -21.55 -31.61
N SER A 660 4.46 -22.09 -32.72
CA SER A 660 3.89 -21.25 -33.74
C SER A 660 2.66 -20.50 -33.25
N GLU A 661 2.34 -19.36 -33.87
CA GLU A 661 1.16 -18.58 -33.48
C GLU A 661 -0.15 -19.33 -33.73
N GLU A 662 -0.15 -20.20 -34.76
CA GLU A 662 -1.30 -21.07 -35.09
C GLU A 662 -1.56 -22.11 -33.99
N GLU A 663 -0.52 -22.81 -33.54
CA GLU A 663 -0.62 -23.76 -32.41
C GLU A 663 -1.07 -23.07 -31.12
N LEU A 664 -0.51 -21.89 -30.82
CA LEU A 664 -0.93 -21.13 -29.65
C LEU A 664 -2.41 -20.71 -29.75
N SER A 665 -2.85 -20.30 -30.94
CA SER A 665 -4.25 -19.91 -31.16
C SER A 665 -5.20 -21.06 -30.93
N GLU A 666 -4.86 -22.26 -31.46
CA GLU A 666 -5.65 -23.47 -31.26
C GLU A 666 -5.75 -23.84 -29.79
N ILE A 667 -4.63 -23.80 -29.06
CA ILE A 667 -4.59 -24.06 -27.61
C ILE A 667 -5.50 -23.07 -26.86
N TRP A 668 -5.44 -21.78 -27.20
CA TRP A 668 -6.28 -20.78 -26.55
C TRP A 668 -7.77 -20.97 -26.83
N GLN A 669 -8.14 -21.31 -28.05
CA GLN A 669 -9.51 -21.59 -28.40
C GLN A 669 -10.04 -22.80 -27.62
N ARG A 670 -9.31 -23.90 -27.58
CA ARG A 670 -9.65 -25.10 -26.82
C ARG A 670 -9.75 -24.83 -25.31
N LEU A 671 -8.89 -23.93 -24.79
CA LEU A 671 -8.95 -23.52 -23.39
C LEU A 671 -10.25 -22.73 -23.09
N LEU A 672 -10.63 -21.82 -23.97
CA LEU A 672 -11.89 -21.06 -23.85
C LEU A 672 -13.12 -21.96 -24.00
N GLU A 673 -13.06 -22.97 -24.85
CA GLU A 673 -14.11 -24.00 -25.05
C GLU A 673 -14.14 -25.06 -23.92
N ARG A 674 -13.28 -24.90 -22.89
CA ARG A 674 -13.16 -25.81 -21.74
C ARG A 674 -12.72 -27.24 -22.11
N GLU A 675 -12.00 -27.40 -23.18
CA GLU A 675 -11.41 -28.69 -23.56
C GLU A 675 -10.08 -28.98 -22.86
N ILE A 676 -9.49 -27.96 -22.20
CA ILE A 676 -8.24 -28.05 -21.45
C ILE A 676 -8.54 -27.70 -20.00
N ASP A 677 -8.13 -28.56 -19.09
CA ASP A 677 -8.32 -28.35 -17.64
C ASP A 677 -7.11 -27.64 -17.02
N ILE A 678 -5.89 -28.00 -17.45
CA ILE A 678 -4.65 -27.42 -16.95
C ILE A 678 -3.80 -26.95 -18.12
N LEU A 679 -3.48 -25.67 -18.14
CA LEU A 679 -2.52 -25.11 -19.09
C LEU A 679 -1.17 -24.92 -18.38
N VAL A 680 -0.18 -25.75 -18.71
CA VAL A 680 1.20 -25.58 -18.28
C VAL A 680 1.89 -24.64 -19.26
N CYS A 681 2.32 -23.47 -18.79
CA CYS A 681 2.80 -22.44 -19.68
C CYS A 681 3.99 -21.64 -19.11
N THR A 682 4.69 -20.96 -20.00
CA THR A 682 5.64 -19.91 -19.62
C THR A 682 4.91 -18.59 -19.36
N THR A 683 5.62 -17.47 -19.24
CA THR A 683 5.05 -16.13 -19.01
C THR A 683 4.12 -15.60 -20.12
N ILE A 684 3.74 -16.45 -21.10
CA ILE A 684 2.84 -16.05 -22.18
C ILE A 684 1.47 -15.55 -21.69
N ILE A 685 0.98 -16.07 -20.54
CA ILE A 685 -0.29 -15.64 -19.94
C ILE A 685 -0.22 -14.19 -19.38
N GLU A 686 0.97 -13.67 -19.16
CA GLU A 686 1.17 -12.27 -18.72
C GLU A 686 0.59 -11.26 -19.72
N ALA A 687 0.43 -11.65 -20.98
CA ALA A 687 0.04 -10.79 -22.09
C ALA A 687 -1.44 -10.40 -22.18
N GLY A 688 -2.18 -10.37 -21.08
CA GLY A 688 -3.53 -9.82 -21.08
C GLY A 688 -4.67 -10.80 -21.33
N VAL A 689 -4.40 -12.07 -21.50
CA VAL A 689 -5.40 -13.09 -21.83
C VAL A 689 -6.48 -13.21 -20.75
N ASP A 690 -7.74 -13.27 -21.18
CA ASP A 690 -8.91 -13.43 -20.34
C ASP A 690 -9.51 -14.82 -20.50
N VAL A 691 -9.50 -15.63 -19.45
CA VAL A 691 -10.15 -16.93 -19.37
C VAL A 691 -11.03 -16.97 -18.12
N PRO A 692 -12.33 -16.65 -18.22
CA PRO A 692 -13.21 -16.47 -17.07
C PRO A 692 -13.30 -17.68 -16.14
N ASN A 693 -13.15 -18.91 -16.68
CA ASN A 693 -13.23 -20.15 -15.90
C ASN A 693 -11.90 -20.54 -15.24
N CYS A 694 -10.81 -19.82 -15.50
CA CYS A 694 -9.51 -20.09 -14.87
C CYS A 694 -9.43 -19.36 -13.55
N ASN A 695 -9.61 -20.09 -12.43
CA ASN A 695 -9.68 -19.51 -11.09
C ASN A 695 -8.50 -19.93 -10.20
N THR A 696 -7.62 -20.78 -10.67
CA THR A 696 -6.41 -21.17 -9.92
C THR A 696 -5.17 -20.92 -10.76
N LEU A 697 -4.20 -20.23 -10.16
CA LEU A 697 -2.88 -19.93 -10.71
C LEU A 697 -1.80 -20.53 -9.82
N ILE A 698 -0.89 -21.27 -10.43
CA ILE A 698 0.28 -21.82 -9.74
C ILE A 698 1.52 -21.29 -10.44
N ILE A 699 2.48 -20.77 -9.70
CA ILE A 699 3.74 -20.23 -10.23
C ILE A 699 4.92 -20.89 -9.52
N GLU A 700 5.73 -21.63 -10.28
CA GLU A 700 7.00 -22.15 -9.80
C GLU A 700 8.12 -21.09 -9.84
N ASP A 701 9.09 -21.21 -8.93
CA ASP A 701 10.26 -20.32 -8.85
C ASP A 701 9.84 -18.82 -8.83
N ALA A 702 8.76 -18.46 -8.11
CA ALA A 702 8.21 -17.11 -8.05
C ALA A 702 9.21 -16.07 -7.50
N ASP A 703 10.18 -16.51 -6.71
CA ASP A 703 11.28 -15.70 -6.17
C ASP A 703 12.18 -15.06 -7.24
N ARG A 704 12.12 -15.59 -8.48
CA ARG A 704 12.90 -15.08 -9.62
C ARG A 704 12.17 -14.02 -10.44
N MET A 705 10.90 -13.79 -10.14
CA MET A 705 10.07 -12.86 -10.90
C MET A 705 10.04 -11.46 -10.26
N GLY A 706 9.74 -10.46 -11.08
CA GLY A 706 9.51 -9.10 -10.62
C GLY A 706 8.15 -8.94 -9.94
N LEU A 707 8.04 -8.03 -8.96
CA LEU A 707 6.80 -7.82 -8.20
C LEU A 707 5.63 -7.41 -9.10
N SER A 708 5.85 -6.47 -10.03
CA SER A 708 4.84 -6.05 -11.00
C SER A 708 4.38 -7.21 -11.90
N GLN A 709 5.30 -8.11 -12.26
CA GLN A 709 5.00 -9.30 -13.06
C GLN A 709 4.13 -10.30 -12.29
N LEU A 710 4.50 -10.59 -11.04
CA LEU A 710 3.69 -11.46 -10.15
C LEU A 710 2.28 -10.90 -9.97
N TYR A 711 2.15 -9.59 -9.82
CA TYR A 711 0.86 -8.93 -9.71
C TYR A 711 0.01 -9.04 -10.98
N GLN A 712 0.60 -8.82 -12.15
CA GLN A 712 -0.09 -8.98 -13.43
C GLN A 712 -0.55 -10.41 -13.64
N LEU A 713 0.29 -11.40 -13.30
CA LEU A 713 -0.05 -12.82 -13.37
C LEU A 713 -1.19 -13.18 -12.40
N ARG A 714 -1.15 -12.68 -11.17
CA ARG A 714 -2.25 -12.86 -10.20
C ARG A 714 -3.58 -12.35 -10.74
N GLY A 715 -3.56 -11.22 -11.45
CA GLY A 715 -4.74 -10.64 -12.09
C GLY A 715 -5.32 -11.46 -13.26
N ARG A 716 -4.66 -12.55 -13.68
CA ARG A 716 -5.17 -13.44 -14.74
C ARG A 716 -6.25 -14.41 -14.26
N VAL A 717 -6.37 -14.59 -12.94
CA VAL A 717 -7.42 -15.39 -12.30
C VAL A 717 -8.39 -14.53 -11.52
N GLY A 718 -9.57 -15.06 -11.17
CA GLY A 718 -10.59 -14.33 -10.43
C GLY A 718 -11.36 -13.30 -11.27
N ARG A 719 -11.69 -13.65 -12.49
CA ARG A 719 -12.47 -12.82 -13.41
C ARG A 719 -13.93 -13.24 -13.54
N SER A 720 -14.35 -14.19 -12.73
CA SER A 720 -15.74 -14.64 -12.56
C SER A 720 -16.18 -14.37 -11.12
N GLY A 721 -17.48 -14.49 -10.82
CA GLY A 721 -18.01 -14.41 -9.45
C GLY A 721 -17.54 -15.55 -8.52
N ARG A 722 -16.64 -16.43 -8.98
CA ARG A 722 -16.07 -17.52 -8.20
C ARG A 722 -14.80 -17.08 -7.49
N ARG A 723 -14.56 -17.64 -6.29
CA ARG A 723 -13.33 -17.41 -5.54
C ARG A 723 -12.12 -17.98 -6.27
N ALA A 724 -11.08 -17.17 -6.44
CA ALA A 724 -9.85 -17.54 -7.13
C ALA A 724 -8.66 -17.69 -6.17
N TYR A 725 -7.69 -18.49 -6.58
CA TYR A 725 -6.51 -18.83 -5.80
C TYR A 725 -5.24 -18.62 -6.61
N ALA A 726 -4.20 -18.09 -5.98
CA ALA A 726 -2.87 -17.93 -6.57
C ALA A 726 -1.81 -18.50 -5.62
N TYR A 727 -1.05 -19.47 -6.09
CA TYR A 727 0.03 -20.14 -5.36
C TYR A 727 1.38 -19.70 -5.94
N PHE A 728 2.12 -18.90 -5.18
CA PHE A 728 3.48 -18.49 -5.52
C PHE A 728 4.44 -19.39 -4.77
N THR A 729 5.16 -20.25 -5.52
CA THR A 729 6.03 -21.23 -4.90
C THR A 729 7.50 -20.91 -5.12
N PHE A 730 8.34 -21.28 -4.17
CA PHE A 730 9.79 -21.24 -4.25
C PHE A 730 10.37 -22.58 -3.82
N ARG A 731 11.60 -22.86 -4.21
CA ARG A 731 12.21 -24.19 -3.99
C ARG A 731 12.37 -24.49 -2.52
N ARG A 732 12.04 -25.71 -2.14
CA ARG A 732 12.20 -26.21 -0.77
C ARG A 732 13.66 -26.12 -0.31
N GLY A 733 13.87 -25.64 0.90
CA GLY A 733 15.21 -25.49 1.51
C GLY A 733 16.11 -24.42 0.90
N LYS A 734 15.58 -23.57 0.00
CA LYS A 734 16.33 -22.46 -0.59
C LYS A 734 16.20 -21.21 0.28
N ALA A 735 17.32 -20.68 0.76
CA ALA A 735 17.36 -19.34 1.35
C ALA A 735 17.02 -18.29 0.28
N LEU A 736 16.01 -17.48 0.54
CA LEU A 736 15.61 -16.39 -0.33
C LEU A 736 16.61 -15.22 -0.20
N SER A 737 16.80 -14.47 -1.29
CA SER A 737 17.49 -13.19 -1.17
C SER A 737 16.54 -12.18 -0.52
N GLU A 738 17.07 -11.20 0.20
CA GLU A 738 16.30 -10.13 0.84
C GLU A 738 15.32 -9.43 -0.14
N ILE A 739 15.79 -9.21 -1.38
CA ILE A 739 14.96 -8.62 -2.44
C ILE A 739 13.80 -9.54 -2.83
N SER A 740 14.06 -10.86 -2.95
CA SER A 740 13.03 -11.83 -3.30
C SER A 740 12.01 -11.98 -2.16
N GLU A 741 12.48 -11.98 -0.92
CA GLU A 741 11.64 -12.02 0.27
C GLU A 741 10.71 -10.81 0.33
N LYS A 742 11.24 -9.60 0.21
CA LYS A 742 10.46 -8.35 0.19
C LYS A 742 9.39 -8.34 -0.94
N ARG A 743 9.69 -8.92 -2.12
CA ARG A 743 8.72 -9.04 -3.21
C ARG A 743 7.59 -10.03 -2.89
N LEU A 744 7.94 -11.20 -2.38
CA LEU A 744 6.98 -12.24 -2.02
C LEU A 744 6.11 -11.81 -0.82
N GLU A 745 6.68 -11.08 0.12
CA GLU A 745 5.97 -10.48 1.23
C GLU A 745 4.97 -9.41 0.74
N ALA A 746 5.40 -8.53 -0.15
CA ALA A 746 4.53 -7.51 -0.75
C ALA A 746 3.36 -8.14 -1.52
N ILE A 747 3.57 -9.20 -2.33
CA ILE A 747 2.47 -9.85 -3.06
C ILE A 747 1.49 -10.56 -2.13
N ARG A 748 1.95 -11.04 -0.97
CA ARG A 748 1.12 -11.64 0.08
C ARG A 748 0.31 -10.60 0.84
N GLU A 749 0.90 -9.43 1.10
CA GLU A 749 0.27 -8.34 1.86
C GLU A 749 -0.79 -7.61 1.04
N PHE A 750 -0.46 -7.23 -0.19
CA PHE A 750 -1.35 -6.46 -1.06
C PHE A 750 -2.38 -7.35 -1.77
N THR A 751 -3.30 -7.95 -1.00
CA THR A 751 -4.38 -8.81 -1.52
C THR A 751 -5.66 -8.05 -1.84
N SER A 752 -5.85 -6.83 -1.31
CA SER A 752 -7.02 -5.99 -1.57
C SER A 752 -7.05 -5.48 -3.01
N PHE A 753 -8.26 -5.19 -3.49
CA PHE A 753 -8.44 -4.51 -4.78
C PHE A 753 -7.88 -3.09 -4.76
N GLY A 754 -7.52 -2.56 -5.93
CA GLY A 754 -6.91 -1.23 -6.07
C GLY A 754 -5.43 -1.19 -5.68
N SER A 755 -4.80 -2.33 -5.43
CA SER A 755 -3.39 -2.38 -5.00
C SER A 755 -2.37 -2.20 -6.12
N GLY A 756 -2.78 -2.10 -7.39
CA GLY A 756 -1.87 -2.01 -8.54
C GLY A 756 -0.90 -0.84 -8.47
N PHE A 757 -1.39 0.31 -8.04
CA PHE A 757 -0.56 1.49 -7.81
C PHE A 757 0.43 1.29 -6.64
N ARG A 758 -0.05 0.73 -5.52
CA ARG A 758 0.77 0.44 -4.32
C ARG A 758 1.88 -0.56 -4.65
N ILE A 759 1.57 -1.58 -5.43
CA ILE A 759 2.54 -2.57 -5.94
C ILE A 759 3.59 -1.91 -6.84
N ALA A 760 3.19 -1.01 -7.74
CA ALA A 760 4.14 -0.30 -8.59
C ALA A 760 5.10 0.57 -7.77
N MET A 761 4.60 1.24 -6.74
CA MET A 761 5.43 2.03 -5.81
C MET A 761 6.34 1.12 -4.96
N ARG A 762 5.82 -0.02 -4.48
CA ARG A 762 6.63 -0.97 -3.70
C ARG A 762 7.72 -1.63 -4.55
N ASP A 763 7.44 -1.94 -5.82
CA ASP A 763 8.45 -2.44 -6.78
C ASP A 763 9.56 -1.39 -7.00
N LEU A 764 9.18 -0.12 -7.05
CA LEU A 764 10.10 1.01 -7.14
C LEU A 764 10.98 1.14 -5.89
N GLU A 765 10.43 1.00 -4.71
CA GLU A 765 11.17 0.98 -3.45
C GLU A 765 12.18 -0.17 -3.41
N ILE A 766 11.75 -1.39 -3.75
CA ILE A 766 12.58 -2.59 -3.71
C ILE A 766 13.71 -2.55 -4.76
N ARG A 767 13.45 -2.02 -5.95
CA ARG A 767 14.46 -1.89 -7.03
C ARG A 767 15.39 -0.69 -6.85
N GLY A 768 14.98 0.31 -6.05
CA GLY A 768 15.56 1.63 -6.02
C GLY A 768 15.14 2.48 -7.22
N ALA A 769 15.01 3.77 -7.00
CA ALA A 769 14.53 4.72 -8.02
C ALA A 769 15.50 4.90 -9.24
N GLY A 770 16.66 4.28 -9.19
CA GLY A 770 17.79 4.56 -10.08
C GLY A 770 17.70 4.11 -11.54
N ASN A 771 16.80 3.22 -11.91
CA ASN A 771 16.74 2.64 -13.25
C ASN A 771 15.60 3.14 -14.15
N ILE A 772 14.83 4.14 -13.71
CA ILE A 772 13.52 4.44 -14.28
C ILE A 772 13.58 5.41 -15.45
N LEU A 773 14.46 6.42 -15.40
CA LEU A 773 14.48 7.55 -16.34
C LEU A 773 15.73 7.65 -17.21
N GLY A 774 16.67 6.70 -17.10
CA GLY A 774 17.95 6.73 -17.83
C GLY A 774 19.14 7.11 -16.96
N SER A 775 20.35 6.76 -17.37
CA SER A 775 21.58 6.88 -16.57
C SER A 775 21.94 8.31 -16.15
N ALA A 776 21.50 9.34 -16.90
CA ALA A 776 21.77 10.74 -16.57
C ALA A 776 20.89 11.30 -15.44
N GLN A 777 19.74 10.69 -15.17
CA GLN A 777 18.76 11.15 -14.16
C GLN A 777 18.88 10.39 -12.84
N HIS A 778 19.53 9.25 -12.86
CA HIS A 778 19.76 8.37 -11.70
C HIS A 778 20.41 9.10 -10.53
N GLY A 779 21.51 9.76 -10.74
CA GLY A 779 22.25 10.46 -9.68
C GLY A 779 21.53 11.67 -9.08
N GLN A 780 20.58 12.26 -9.79
CA GLN A 780 19.85 13.43 -9.29
C GLN A 780 18.65 13.07 -8.42
N MET A 781 17.97 12.00 -8.78
CA MET A 781 16.85 11.48 -8.01
C MET A 781 17.34 10.85 -6.70
N GLU A 782 18.50 10.16 -6.71
CA GLU A 782 19.15 9.70 -5.48
C GLU A 782 19.62 10.85 -4.58
N ALA A 783 19.99 11.98 -5.15
CA ALA A 783 20.50 13.11 -4.38
C ALA A 783 19.44 13.81 -3.53
N VAL A 784 18.18 13.81 -3.92
CA VAL A 784 17.09 14.52 -3.23
C VAL A 784 15.92 13.62 -2.81
N GLY A 785 15.91 12.36 -3.23
CA GLY A 785 14.80 11.44 -3.03
C GLY A 785 13.66 11.63 -4.06
N TYR A 786 12.87 10.56 -4.23
CA TYR A 786 11.87 10.46 -5.30
C TYR A 786 10.75 11.52 -5.20
N ASP A 787 10.17 11.71 -4.01
CA ASP A 787 9.04 12.60 -3.82
C ASP A 787 9.41 14.07 -4.02
N LEU A 788 10.57 14.49 -3.50
CA LEU A 788 11.05 15.86 -3.69
C LEU A 788 11.42 16.12 -5.17
N TYR A 789 11.99 15.11 -5.85
CA TYR A 789 12.26 15.20 -7.28
C TYR A 789 10.98 15.42 -8.09
N LEU A 790 9.91 14.66 -7.82
CA LEU A 790 8.61 14.82 -8.47
C LEU A 790 7.98 16.19 -8.21
N ARG A 791 8.09 16.68 -6.98
CA ARG A 791 7.63 18.02 -6.61
C ARG A 791 8.34 19.10 -7.41
N LEU A 792 9.67 19.04 -7.48
CA LEU A 792 10.48 19.98 -8.27
C LEU A 792 10.13 19.91 -9.77
N LEU A 793 9.87 18.73 -10.29
CA LEU A 793 9.47 18.54 -11.69
C LEU A 793 8.07 19.12 -11.95
N GLY A 794 7.11 18.87 -11.08
CA GLY A 794 5.76 19.43 -11.18
C GLY A 794 5.77 20.97 -11.12
N ASP A 795 6.55 21.55 -10.22
CA ASP A 795 6.69 23.00 -10.09
C ASP A 795 7.34 23.62 -11.34
N ALA A 796 8.41 23.01 -11.87
CA ALA A 796 9.07 23.46 -13.08
C ALA A 796 8.14 23.41 -14.31
N ILE A 797 7.28 22.39 -14.41
CA ILE A 797 6.30 22.26 -15.49
C ILE A 797 5.22 23.33 -15.41
N ARG A 798 4.68 23.61 -14.23
CA ARG A 798 3.69 24.68 -14.03
C ARG A 798 4.29 26.04 -14.36
N GLU A 799 5.50 26.31 -13.92
CA GLU A 799 6.22 27.55 -14.20
C GLU A 799 6.40 27.74 -15.71
N GLN A 800 6.75 26.69 -16.44
CA GLN A 800 6.90 26.70 -17.90
C GLN A 800 5.54 26.80 -18.63
N LYS A 801 4.44 26.32 -18.05
CA LYS A 801 3.07 26.50 -18.58
C LYS A 801 2.54 27.92 -18.38
N GLY A 802 3.28 28.80 -17.67
CA GLY A 802 2.88 30.17 -17.36
C GLY A 802 1.83 30.24 -16.22
N GLU A 803 1.57 29.14 -15.57
CA GLU A 803 0.79 29.14 -14.32
C GLU A 803 1.67 29.79 -13.25
N LYS A 804 1.08 30.69 -12.48
CA LYS A 804 1.82 31.24 -11.32
C LYS A 804 2.25 30.07 -10.46
N PRO A 805 3.55 29.96 -10.08
CA PRO A 805 3.97 28.94 -9.15
C PRO A 805 3.03 29.03 -7.95
N VAL A 806 2.45 27.90 -7.57
CA VAL A 806 1.80 27.81 -6.26
C VAL A 806 2.94 27.99 -5.29
N GLU A 807 3.23 29.24 -4.92
CA GLU A 807 4.11 29.53 -3.81
C GLU A 807 3.45 28.80 -2.64
N ASN A 808 3.97 27.61 -2.31
CA ASN A 808 3.71 26.99 -1.03
C ASN A 808 4.34 27.92 0.02
N LEU A 809 3.68 29.03 0.27
CA LEU A 809 4.00 29.91 1.38
C LEU A 809 3.75 29.09 2.63
N GLU A 810 4.84 28.63 3.20
CA GLU A 810 4.84 27.93 4.47
C GLU A 810 4.55 28.95 5.55
N CYS A 811 3.45 28.79 6.25
CA CYS A 811 3.16 29.59 7.43
C CYS A 811 3.55 28.81 8.68
N LEU A 812 4.46 29.35 9.46
CA LEU A 812 4.76 28.85 10.79
C LEU A 812 3.70 29.39 11.75
N VAL A 813 2.98 28.50 12.44
CA VAL A 813 1.99 28.92 13.45
C VAL A 813 2.47 28.49 14.83
N ASP A 814 2.96 29.42 15.58
CA ASP A 814 3.37 29.24 16.97
C ASP A 814 2.40 29.92 17.95
N ILE A 815 1.35 29.21 18.29
CA ILE A 815 0.32 29.64 19.23
C ILE A 815 0.29 28.69 20.43
N GLN A 816 -0.08 29.21 21.59
CA GLN A 816 -0.15 28.46 22.86
C GLN A 816 -1.46 27.65 22.94
N ILE A 817 -1.53 26.58 22.16
CA ILE A 817 -2.64 25.63 22.14
C ILE A 817 -2.09 24.21 22.29
N GLU A 818 -2.74 23.41 23.12
CA GLU A 818 -2.46 21.96 23.16
C GLU A 818 -2.71 21.34 21.81
N ALA A 819 -1.67 20.78 21.19
CA ALA A 819 -1.71 20.28 19.84
C ALA A 819 -0.97 18.93 19.76
N HIS A 820 -1.63 17.86 20.25
CA HIS A 820 -1.10 16.51 20.25
C HIS A 820 -2.22 15.46 20.20
N ILE A 821 -1.91 14.26 19.73
CA ILE A 821 -2.81 13.12 19.81
C ILE A 821 -2.43 12.27 21.02
N PRO A 822 -3.28 12.19 22.06
CA PRO A 822 -3.01 11.37 23.22
C PRO A 822 -2.94 9.88 22.87
N GLU A 823 -2.03 9.13 23.47
CA GLU A 823 -1.92 7.68 23.26
C GLU A 823 -3.16 6.91 23.72
N LYS A 824 -3.86 7.44 24.73
CA LYS A 824 -5.15 6.89 25.17
C LYS A 824 -6.24 6.99 24.10
N TYR A 825 -6.16 7.99 23.21
CA TYR A 825 -7.11 8.19 22.12
C TYR A 825 -6.76 7.32 20.90
N ILE A 826 -5.50 7.36 20.45
CA ILE A 826 -4.98 6.51 19.38
C ILE A 826 -3.71 5.80 19.86
N PRO A 827 -3.81 4.53 20.31
CA PRO A 827 -2.65 3.80 20.87
C PRO A 827 -1.55 3.52 19.85
N SER A 828 -1.90 3.20 18.60
CA SER A 828 -0.96 2.83 17.55
C SER A 828 -0.20 4.04 17.00
N LEU A 829 1.14 4.01 17.06
CA LEU A 829 2.00 5.05 16.48
C LEU A 829 1.78 5.20 14.96
N ALA A 830 1.65 4.09 14.23
CA ALA A 830 1.40 4.12 12.79
C ALA A 830 0.07 4.83 12.46
N GLN A 831 -1.00 4.55 13.23
CA GLN A 831 -2.28 5.23 13.07
C GLN A 831 -2.19 6.72 13.44
N ARG A 832 -1.41 7.08 14.47
CA ARG A 832 -1.18 8.50 14.81
C ARG A 832 -0.47 9.22 13.67
N ILE A 833 0.56 8.62 13.08
CA ILE A 833 1.28 9.20 11.94
C ILE A 833 0.33 9.38 10.74
N ASP A 834 -0.54 8.41 10.45
CA ASP A 834 -1.53 8.51 9.39
C ASP A 834 -2.49 9.70 9.61
N ILE A 835 -3.02 9.83 10.82
CA ILE A 835 -3.87 10.97 11.19
C ILE A 835 -3.11 12.30 11.14
N TYR A 836 -1.86 12.37 11.60
CA TYR A 836 -1.05 13.60 11.48
C TYR A 836 -0.84 14.00 10.02
N LYS A 837 -0.65 13.03 9.10
CA LYS A 837 -0.55 13.32 7.67
C LYS A 837 -1.84 13.92 7.13
N LYS A 838 -2.99 13.38 7.51
CA LYS A 838 -4.29 13.91 7.11
C LYS A 838 -4.51 15.32 7.65
N ILE A 839 -4.18 15.55 8.90
CA ILE A 839 -4.24 16.88 9.52
C ILE A 839 -3.32 17.88 8.81
N ALA A 840 -2.08 17.49 8.50
CA ALA A 840 -1.14 18.35 7.77
C ALA A 840 -1.61 18.65 6.34
N ALA A 841 -2.49 17.84 5.78
CA ALA A 841 -3.05 18.00 4.46
C ALA A 841 -4.28 18.92 4.39
N ILE A 842 -4.88 19.33 5.50
CA ILE A 842 -6.06 20.19 5.55
C ILE A 842 -5.79 21.52 4.84
N ARG A 843 -6.64 21.86 3.86
CA ARG A 843 -6.57 23.12 3.09
C ARG A 843 -7.87 23.90 3.14
N SER A 844 -9.00 23.26 3.43
CA SER A 844 -10.33 23.84 3.44
C SER A 844 -11.12 23.47 4.70
N GLU A 845 -12.28 24.12 4.92
CA GLU A 845 -13.22 23.73 5.98
C GLU A 845 -13.85 22.36 5.72
N GLU A 846 -14.00 21.97 4.45
CA GLU A 846 -14.49 20.65 4.08
C GLU A 846 -13.49 19.57 4.52
N ASP A 847 -12.19 19.74 4.23
CA ASP A 847 -11.14 18.80 4.68
C ASP A 847 -11.10 18.68 6.20
N TRP A 848 -11.30 19.80 6.91
CA TRP A 848 -11.38 19.83 8.38
C TRP A 848 -12.58 19.00 8.87
N SER A 849 -13.78 19.22 8.28
CA SER A 849 -14.98 18.50 8.67
C SER A 849 -14.88 17.02 8.36
N ASP A 850 -14.37 16.63 7.18
CA ASP A 850 -14.19 15.24 6.79
C ASP A 850 -13.20 14.51 7.70
N THR A 851 -12.10 15.18 8.08
CA THR A 851 -11.12 14.61 9.02
C THR A 851 -11.70 14.47 10.42
N MET A 852 -12.51 15.44 10.87
CA MET A 852 -13.21 15.39 12.15
C MET A 852 -14.22 14.23 12.18
N ASP A 853 -15.01 14.08 11.13
CA ASP A 853 -16.00 12.99 10.98
C ASP A 853 -15.31 11.61 10.98
N GLU A 854 -14.18 11.48 10.27
CA GLU A 854 -13.38 10.24 10.28
C GLU A 854 -12.84 9.90 11.67
N LEU A 855 -12.36 10.89 12.41
CA LEU A 855 -11.88 10.70 13.78
C LEU A 855 -13.00 10.24 14.71
N CYS A 856 -14.17 10.86 14.60
CA CYS A 856 -15.36 10.47 15.37
C CYS A 856 -15.80 9.04 15.06
N ASP A 857 -15.81 8.66 13.78
CA ASP A 857 -16.25 7.34 13.34
C ASP A 857 -15.27 6.21 13.76
N ARG A 858 -13.95 6.48 13.72
CA ARG A 858 -12.93 5.45 13.97
C ARG A 858 -12.51 5.33 15.43
N PHE A 859 -12.44 6.45 16.13
CA PHE A 859 -11.82 6.51 17.46
C PHE A 859 -12.75 7.12 18.52
N GLY A 860 -13.95 7.57 18.14
CA GLY A 860 -14.87 8.29 19.02
C GLY A 860 -14.59 9.78 19.07
N GLU A 861 -15.29 10.48 19.95
CA GLU A 861 -15.21 11.95 20.06
C GLU A 861 -13.78 12.43 20.37
N PRO A 862 -13.17 13.28 19.50
CA PRO A 862 -11.79 13.68 19.65
C PRO A 862 -11.59 14.62 20.84
N PRO A 863 -10.53 14.45 21.64
CA PRO A 863 -10.19 15.33 22.73
C PRO A 863 -9.82 16.75 22.22
N ARG A 864 -9.90 17.76 23.09
CA ARG A 864 -9.61 19.16 22.73
C ARG A 864 -8.24 19.36 22.09
N SER A 865 -7.21 18.62 22.51
CA SER A 865 -5.88 18.68 21.93
C SER A 865 -5.83 18.22 20.48
N VAL A 866 -6.68 17.29 20.08
CA VAL A 866 -6.81 16.83 18.67
C VAL A 866 -7.62 17.84 17.85
N ALA A 867 -8.70 18.36 18.37
CA ALA A 867 -9.44 19.44 17.73
C ALA A 867 -8.55 20.67 17.49
N GLY A 868 -7.73 21.03 18.49
CA GLY A 868 -6.74 22.11 18.36
C GLY A 868 -5.72 21.89 17.24
N LEU A 869 -5.30 20.64 16.97
CA LEU A 869 -4.44 20.31 15.83
C LEU A 869 -5.10 20.61 14.49
N LEU A 870 -6.38 20.24 14.34
CA LEU A 870 -7.14 20.49 13.10
C LEU A 870 -7.30 22.00 12.88
N ASP A 871 -7.61 22.74 13.94
CA ASP A 871 -7.75 24.19 13.89
C ASP A 871 -6.43 24.88 13.49
N VAL A 872 -5.29 24.49 14.09
CA VAL A 872 -3.96 25.01 13.74
C VAL A 872 -3.64 24.71 12.28
N ALA A 873 -3.96 23.52 11.78
CA ALA A 873 -3.72 23.16 10.38
C ALA A 873 -4.56 24.02 9.43
N LEU A 874 -5.83 24.25 9.73
CA LEU A 874 -6.71 25.12 8.95
C LEU A 874 -6.24 26.58 8.97
N ILE A 875 -5.86 27.10 10.15
CA ILE A 875 -5.29 28.45 10.31
C ILE A 875 -4.02 28.58 9.48
N ARG A 876 -3.11 27.61 9.54
CA ARG A 876 -1.87 27.57 8.73
C ARG A 876 -2.17 27.68 7.25
N SER A 877 -3.11 26.90 6.75
CA SER A 877 -3.48 26.91 5.34
C SER A 877 -4.08 28.25 4.90
N ARG A 878 -4.98 28.81 5.69
CA ARG A 878 -5.58 30.12 5.38
C ARG A 878 -4.59 31.27 5.47
N ALA A 879 -3.71 31.25 6.47
CA ALA A 879 -2.65 32.24 6.65
C ALA A 879 -1.66 32.20 5.47
N ALA A 880 -1.26 31.01 5.03
CA ALA A 880 -0.42 30.82 3.86
C ALA A 880 -1.07 31.38 2.59
N ALA A 881 -2.37 31.16 2.37
CA ALA A 881 -3.11 31.70 1.23
C ALA A 881 -3.13 33.24 1.23
N LEU A 882 -3.11 33.89 2.41
CA LEU A 882 -3.02 35.33 2.57
C LEU A 882 -1.59 35.89 2.49
N GLY A 883 -0.60 35.02 2.32
CA GLY A 883 0.81 35.42 2.28
C GLY A 883 1.43 35.73 3.65
N ILE A 884 0.85 35.21 4.72
CA ILE A 884 1.41 35.30 6.08
C ILE A 884 2.43 34.14 6.23
N ARG A 885 3.66 34.47 6.59
CA ARG A 885 4.76 33.52 6.77
C ARG A 885 4.84 32.95 8.17
N GLU A 886 4.48 33.75 9.18
CA GLU A 886 4.60 33.37 10.58
C GLU A 886 3.50 34.02 11.41
N ILE A 887 2.95 33.28 12.35
CA ILE A 887 2.04 33.71 13.39
C ILE A 887 2.70 33.34 14.73
N ASP A 888 3.09 34.34 15.50
CA ASP A 888 3.74 34.17 16.80
C ASP A 888 2.86 34.74 17.92
N GLN A 889 2.59 33.95 18.95
CA GLN A 889 1.84 34.37 20.12
C GLN A 889 2.79 34.83 21.21
N ARG A 890 2.71 36.13 21.55
CA ARG A 890 3.38 36.70 22.71
C ARG A 890 2.38 37.05 23.80
N VAL A 891 2.89 37.41 24.98
CA VAL A 891 2.03 37.77 26.12
C VAL A 891 1.09 38.92 25.72
N GLY A 892 -0.20 38.57 25.56
CA GLY A 892 -1.26 39.56 25.27
C GLY A 892 -1.39 39.99 23.80
N SER A 893 -0.61 39.40 22.84
CA SER A 893 -0.64 39.80 21.44
C SER A 893 -0.34 38.64 20.50
N LEU A 894 -0.89 38.70 19.26
CA LEU A 894 -0.53 37.83 18.15
C LEU A 894 0.22 38.65 17.11
N LEU A 895 1.39 38.21 16.71
CA LEU A 895 2.21 38.83 15.67
C LEU A 895 2.06 38.05 14.37
N PHE A 896 1.72 38.77 13.31
CA PHE A 896 1.60 38.22 11.96
C PHE A 896 2.71 38.80 11.07
N TYR A 897 3.56 37.95 10.54
CA TYR A 897 4.63 38.36 9.63
C TYR A 897 4.22 38.10 8.19
N SER A 898 4.10 39.13 7.36
CA SER A 898 3.70 39.03 5.96
C SER A 898 4.46 40.03 5.10
N ASP A 899 4.80 39.57 3.88
CA ASP A 899 5.41 40.45 2.87
C ASP A 899 4.37 40.96 1.85
N ARG A 900 3.11 40.55 1.94
CA ARG A 900 2.06 40.81 0.94
C ARG A 900 0.97 41.73 1.42
N ILE A 901 0.87 41.98 2.73
CA ILE A 901 -0.16 42.87 3.29
C ILE A 901 0.22 44.32 2.98
N ASP A 902 -0.59 45.02 2.23
CA ASP A 902 -0.38 46.42 1.89
C ASP A 902 -0.98 47.37 2.94
N ARG A 903 -0.69 48.66 2.79
CA ARG A 903 -1.23 49.69 3.71
C ARG A 903 -2.76 49.82 3.66
N GLY A 904 -3.38 49.44 2.54
CA GLY A 904 -4.82 49.44 2.36
C GLY A 904 -5.50 48.37 3.19
N ASP A 905 -4.93 47.17 3.16
CA ASP A 905 -5.38 46.00 3.95
C ASP A 905 -5.25 46.24 5.44
N LEU A 906 -4.11 46.86 5.89
CA LEU A 906 -3.92 47.26 7.29
C LEU A 906 -4.95 48.29 7.77
N LEU A 907 -5.29 49.28 6.94
CA LEU A 907 -6.35 50.24 7.24
C LEU A 907 -7.74 49.63 7.31
N ALA A 908 -8.02 48.65 6.44
CA ALA A 908 -9.27 47.91 6.47
C ALA A 908 -9.38 47.05 7.74
N LEU A 909 -8.29 46.35 8.12
CA LEU A 909 -8.20 45.55 9.34
C LEU A 909 -8.34 46.41 10.61
N THR A 910 -7.70 47.59 10.65
CA THR A 910 -7.79 48.54 11.78
C THR A 910 -9.22 49.08 11.94
N LYS A 911 -9.94 49.30 10.84
CA LYS A 911 -11.36 49.70 10.86
C LYS A 911 -12.28 48.55 11.29
N ALA A 912 -12.00 47.32 10.84
CA ALA A 912 -12.79 46.15 11.19
C ALA A 912 -12.62 45.71 12.65
N LEU A 913 -11.43 45.91 13.18
CA LEU A 913 -11.02 45.49 14.54
C LEU A 913 -10.49 46.69 15.36
N PRO A 914 -11.30 47.68 15.69
CA PRO A 914 -10.84 48.89 16.36
C PRO A 914 -10.26 48.55 17.74
N GLY A 915 -9.04 49.06 17.99
CA GLY A 915 -8.29 48.84 19.25
C GLY A 915 -7.70 47.44 19.42
N ARG A 916 -7.79 46.58 18.41
CA ARG A 916 -7.17 45.25 18.44
C ARG A 916 -5.99 45.06 17.48
N VAL A 917 -5.85 45.96 16.50
CA VAL A 917 -4.72 45.98 15.56
C VAL A 917 -3.79 47.13 15.98
N LEU A 918 -2.51 46.80 16.24
CA LEU A 918 -1.48 47.75 16.64
C LEU A 918 -0.61 48.17 15.45
#